data_9d039e17afb0c6c96e02a0274ffaccc4
#
_entry.id   9d039e17afb0c6c96e02a0274ffaccc4
#
_cell.length_a   1.000
_cell.length_b   1.000
_cell.length_c   1.000
_cell.angle_alpha   90.00
_cell.angle_beta   90.00
_cell.angle_gamma   90.00
#
_symmetry.space_group_name_H-M   'P 1'
#
loop_
_entity.id
_entity.type
_entity.pdbx_description
1 polymer ?
#
loop_
_entity_poly.entity_id
_entity_poly.type
_entity_poly.pdbx_seq_one_letter_code
_entity_poly.pdbx_strand_id
1 'polypeptide(L)'
;MVAEFLKRLVLYREDDKKLSFIWISVNKLHDQSRESLENHYEDSRILKCSGFEDLQDKVIGENEILFFNWQSINKKENLFIRENEQDNNLSNIMSNTKEDGREIILIIDESHHTAKAEKSKEVIDSINPNVTIEVSATPQIKDLSRIVEVDFKKVQEEGMIKKEITINPEIDKIKVGGKSTDDIVIDSALKKRRDLVKAYASNGSDINPLVLIQLPDKKAGVLDRKDEIIERLKKIGITTENRKLAIYLSEKDSKINLENISKKDNEVEVLLFKQAIALGWDCPRAHILILFRDWKSIEFSIQTVGRIMRMPEFHHYDEDDLNKGFVFTNLSNIEIAEDVAKDYITIYESKRIKDYEDINLESVYLKRQREKTRLSGEFSKIFLDVAKKDKLKEEIDIKPSELVNSLMVNGKIINLDKVQSINSKKHLDVRQTVEELQYLFDLFVRSVCSPYAPIDSSRIIRTALYRFFNKQLNNDDCTEIQNIILGSKNNQVFIDFINKAKERYDKEVVQKLKEERESESNIWEVPEYVMYNSRAKEVNYKKSVMKPHYTKTESKPEKDFVGFLEKLDNDVVWWYKNGEGDKKYFSIKYRDSKRILRGFYVDFIVLTKDGRIGIFDTKSGRTAEDSKPKAEALTKYIEEQNKKHNKNLWGGIVVPKNDSFRYNDKEKYQFNEANLGEDWDFLRF
;
A
#
# COMPACT_ATOMS: atom_id res chain seq x y z
N MET A 1 11.19 22.48 -18.37
CA MET A 1 11.66 23.52 -17.42
C MET A 1 13.02 23.16 -16.81
N VAL A 2 13.16 22.10 -16.02
CA VAL A 2 14.44 21.72 -15.42
C VAL A 2 15.51 21.51 -16.50
N ALA A 3 15.19 20.79 -17.59
CA ALA A 3 16.09 20.58 -18.71
C ALA A 3 16.62 21.92 -19.28
N GLU A 4 15.75 22.87 -19.54
CA GLU A 4 16.14 24.21 -20.05
C GLU A 4 16.93 25.02 -19.00
N PHE A 5 16.57 24.87 -17.73
CA PHE A 5 17.34 25.49 -16.64
C PHE A 5 18.77 24.94 -16.57
N LEU A 6 18.95 23.63 -16.63
CA LEU A 6 20.28 22.99 -16.62
C LEU A 6 21.10 23.40 -17.87
N LYS A 7 20.43 23.45 -19.04
CA LYS A 7 21.08 23.95 -20.28
C LYS A 7 21.56 25.36 -20.12
N ARG A 8 20.72 26.26 -19.59
CA ARG A 8 21.16 27.68 -19.37
C ARG A 8 22.22 27.81 -18.30
N LEU A 9 22.13 27.00 -17.25
CA LEU A 9 23.15 26.98 -16.20
C LEU A 9 24.53 26.64 -16.77
N VAL A 10 24.62 25.68 -17.69
CA VAL A 10 25.90 25.31 -18.33
C VAL A 10 26.36 26.37 -19.34
N LEU A 11 25.44 26.98 -20.11
CA LEU A 11 25.80 27.90 -21.19
C LEU A 11 26.18 29.33 -20.72
N TYR A 12 25.50 29.81 -19.67
CA TYR A 12 25.54 31.25 -19.34
C TYR A 12 26.16 31.54 -17.96
N ARG A 13 26.74 30.55 -17.33
CA ARG A 13 27.47 30.81 -16.07
C ARG A 13 28.78 31.55 -16.35
N GLU A 14 29.18 32.42 -15.44
CA GLU A 14 30.32 33.32 -15.55
C GLU A 14 31.57 32.80 -14.81
N ASP A 15 31.47 31.66 -14.09
CA ASP A 15 32.58 31.07 -13.35
C ASP A 15 33.22 29.89 -14.10
N ASP A 16 34.48 29.58 -13.80
CA ASP A 16 35.26 28.49 -14.42
C ASP A 16 35.04 27.12 -13.75
N LYS A 17 33.97 26.96 -12.96
CA LYS A 17 33.70 25.74 -12.23
C LYS A 17 33.20 24.63 -13.17
N LYS A 18 33.73 23.45 -13.02
CA LYS A 18 33.27 22.26 -13.74
C LYS A 18 32.07 21.65 -13.01
N LEU A 19 30.96 21.49 -13.68
CA LEU A 19 29.72 20.93 -13.10
C LEU A 19 29.53 19.51 -13.53
N SER A 20 29.12 18.68 -12.58
CA SER A 20 28.57 17.34 -12.79
C SER A 20 27.20 17.24 -12.11
N PHE A 21 26.32 16.49 -12.71
CA PHE A 21 24.93 16.45 -12.26
C PHE A 21 24.52 15.04 -11.84
N ILE A 22 23.61 14.95 -10.88
CA ILE A 22 23.00 13.71 -10.45
C ILE A 22 21.48 13.89 -10.45
N TRP A 23 20.78 12.98 -11.09
CA TRP A 23 19.33 12.95 -11.11
C TRP A 23 18.80 11.71 -10.38
N ILE A 24 18.11 11.92 -9.28
CA ILE A 24 17.50 10.85 -8.51
C ILE A 24 15.99 10.96 -8.58
N SER A 25 15.33 9.84 -8.88
CA SER A 25 13.87 9.76 -8.86
C SER A 25 13.37 8.47 -8.24
N VAL A 26 12.05 8.36 -8.01
CA VAL A 26 11.40 7.17 -7.48
C VAL A 26 11.05 6.18 -8.59
N ASN A 27 11.03 4.90 -8.28
CA ASN A 27 10.70 3.81 -9.22
C ASN A 27 11.55 3.84 -10.50
N LYS A 28 10.93 3.63 -11.66
CA LYS A 28 11.59 3.70 -12.99
C LYS A 28 11.50 5.09 -13.64
N LEU A 29 11.19 6.11 -12.87
CA LEU A 29 11.09 7.49 -13.40
C LEU A 29 12.41 8.02 -13.93
N HIS A 30 13.52 7.58 -13.35
CA HIS A 30 14.85 7.97 -13.82
C HIS A 30 15.10 7.62 -15.31
N ASP A 31 14.59 6.46 -15.79
CA ASP A 31 14.70 6.07 -17.20
C ASP A 31 13.89 7.01 -18.09
N GLN A 32 12.66 7.36 -17.69
CA GLN A 32 11.81 8.29 -18.43
C GLN A 32 12.35 9.72 -18.42
N SER A 33 12.85 10.18 -17.26
CA SER A 33 13.49 11.48 -17.14
C SER A 33 14.74 11.56 -18.01
N ARG A 34 15.54 10.48 -18.03
CA ARG A 34 16.73 10.35 -18.89
C ARG A 34 16.34 10.47 -20.37
N GLU A 35 15.41 9.65 -20.84
CA GLU A 35 14.94 9.67 -22.24
C GLU A 35 14.39 11.05 -22.63
N SER A 36 13.62 11.67 -21.74
CA SER A 36 13.06 13.01 -21.97
C SER A 36 14.14 14.09 -22.07
N LEU A 37 15.18 14.02 -21.23
CA LEU A 37 16.30 14.96 -21.27
C LEU A 37 17.21 14.69 -22.49
N GLU A 38 17.48 13.44 -22.83
CA GLU A 38 18.21 13.07 -24.04
C GLU A 38 17.57 13.67 -25.29
N ASN A 39 16.24 13.49 -25.43
CA ASN A 39 15.48 14.09 -26.53
C ASN A 39 15.55 15.63 -26.52
N HIS A 40 15.49 16.27 -25.33
CA HIS A 40 15.59 17.73 -25.22
C HIS A 40 16.97 18.27 -25.61
N TYR A 41 18.02 17.48 -25.40
CA TYR A 41 19.43 17.88 -25.67
C TYR A 41 19.97 17.35 -27.01
N GLU A 42 19.19 16.56 -27.76
CA GLU A 42 19.62 15.89 -28.99
C GLU A 42 20.30 16.86 -29.99
N ASP A 43 19.70 18.01 -30.19
CA ASP A 43 20.22 19.04 -31.10
C ASP A 43 21.42 19.82 -30.54
N SER A 44 21.57 19.88 -29.22
CA SER A 44 22.53 20.77 -28.56
C SER A 44 23.78 20.08 -28.03
N ARG A 45 23.68 18.81 -27.66
CA ARG A 45 24.73 17.99 -27.02
C ARG A 45 25.42 18.64 -25.82
N ILE A 46 24.74 19.56 -25.15
CA ILE A 46 25.32 20.38 -24.08
C ILE A 46 25.51 19.57 -22.80
N LEU A 47 24.55 18.63 -22.54
CA LEU A 47 24.58 17.76 -21.40
C LEU A 47 24.52 16.30 -21.89
N LYS A 48 25.38 15.45 -21.31
CA LYS A 48 25.39 14.02 -21.55
C LYS A 48 24.56 13.32 -20.47
N CYS A 49 23.64 12.45 -20.85
CA CYS A 49 22.83 11.65 -19.93
C CYS A 49 23.42 10.24 -19.84
N SER A 50 23.72 9.78 -18.63
CA SER A 50 24.40 8.50 -18.38
C SER A 50 23.76 7.72 -17.24
N GLY A 51 23.79 6.40 -17.35
CA GLY A 51 23.59 5.48 -16.22
C GLY A 51 24.93 5.11 -15.59
N PHE A 52 24.91 4.31 -14.52
CA PHE A 52 26.15 3.86 -13.86
C PHE A 52 27.08 3.07 -14.79
N GLU A 53 26.50 2.33 -15.74
CA GLU A 53 27.24 1.49 -16.70
C GLU A 53 27.93 2.32 -17.78
N ASP A 54 27.46 3.54 -18.00
CA ASP A 54 27.97 4.45 -19.04
C ASP A 54 29.15 5.30 -18.54
N LEU A 55 29.43 5.33 -17.22
CA LEU A 55 30.49 6.16 -16.63
C LEU A 55 31.87 5.66 -17.01
N GLN A 56 32.67 6.55 -17.63
CA GLN A 56 34.09 6.31 -17.90
C GLN A 56 34.90 6.58 -16.63
N ASP A 57 35.89 5.73 -16.37
CA ASP A 57 36.83 5.86 -15.23
C ASP A 57 36.16 6.07 -13.86
N LYS A 58 34.88 5.69 -13.71
CA LYS A 58 34.09 5.86 -12.46
C LYS A 58 34.05 7.31 -11.97
N VAL A 59 33.92 8.23 -12.91
CA VAL A 59 33.82 9.68 -12.68
C VAL A 59 32.61 10.20 -13.46
N ILE A 60 31.84 11.10 -12.86
CA ILE A 60 30.80 11.83 -13.60
C ILE A 60 31.48 12.95 -14.37
N GLY A 61 31.43 12.91 -15.69
CA GLY A 61 32.08 13.87 -16.56
C GLY A 61 31.58 15.31 -16.37
N GLU A 62 32.31 16.27 -16.92
CA GLU A 62 31.85 17.65 -16.99
C GLU A 62 30.60 17.74 -17.88
N ASN A 63 29.54 18.41 -17.39
CA ASN A 63 28.24 18.50 -18.05
C ASN A 63 27.61 17.12 -18.31
N GLU A 64 27.88 16.14 -17.46
CA GLU A 64 27.28 14.83 -17.48
C GLU A 64 26.27 14.67 -16.35
N ILE A 65 25.11 14.08 -16.64
CA ILE A 65 24.05 13.80 -15.69
C ILE A 65 24.00 12.30 -15.44
N LEU A 66 24.24 11.87 -14.21
CA LEU A 66 24.08 10.48 -13.78
C LEU A 66 22.67 10.24 -13.28
N PHE A 67 21.94 9.32 -13.92
CA PHE A 67 20.57 8.94 -13.55
C PHE A 67 20.53 7.68 -12.73
N PHE A 68 19.77 7.69 -11.63
CA PHE A 68 19.44 6.49 -10.88
C PHE A 68 18.20 6.63 -10.01
N ASN A 69 17.68 5.51 -9.47
CA ASN A 69 16.50 5.53 -8.62
C ASN A 69 16.82 5.27 -7.15
N TRP A 70 15.98 5.81 -6.26
CA TRP A 70 16.11 5.62 -4.81
C TRP A 70 16.12 4.15 -4.38
N GLN A 71 15.35 3.30 -5.07
CA GLN A 71 15.24 1.88 -4.71
C GLN A 71 16.51 1.11 -5.06
N SER A 72 17.22 1.53 -6.08
CA SER A 72 18.52 0.97 -6.44
C SER A 72 19.57 1.24 -5.37
N ILE A 73 19.55 2.41 -4.75
CA ILE A 73 20.50 2.81 -3.72
C ILE A 73 20.14 2.23 -2.36
N ASN A 74 18.85 2.14 -2.05
CA ASN A 74 18.35 1.68 -0.74
C ASN A 74 18.44 0.17 -0.52
N LYS A 75 18.81 -0.62 -1.51
CA LYS A 75 19.06 -2.06 -1.35
C LYS A 75 20.51 -2.29 -1.01
N LYS A 76 20.79 -2.72 0.24
CA LYS A 76 22.15 -3.05 0.71
C LYS A 76 22.86 -4.16 -0.09
N GLU A 77 22.15 -4.86 -0.95
CA GLU A 77 22.70 -5.89 -1.84
C GLU A 77 23.05 -5.34 -3.24
N ASN A 78 22.86 -4.04 -3.48
CA ASN A 78 23.18 -3.47 -4.77
C ASN A 78 24.70 -3.33 -4.92
N LEU A 79 25.22 -3.75 -6.08
CA LEU A 79 26.62 -3.65 -6.50
C LEU A 79 27.23 -2.25 -6.23
N PHE A 80 26.39 -1.21 -6.23
CA PHE A 80 26.78 0.20 -6.08
C PHE A 80 27.03 0.66 -4.64
N ILE A 81 26.73 -0.18 -3.62
CA ILE A 81 26.90 0.16 -2.19
C ILE A 81 27.79 -0.85 -1.45
N ARG A 82 28.17 -1.97 -2.07
CA ARG A 82 29.05 -2.97 -1.43
C ARG A 82 30.46 -2.43 -1.28
N GLU A 83 30.90 -2.29 -0.04
CA GLU A 83 32.27 -1.92 0.30
C GLU A 83 33.33 -2.90 -0.24
N ASN A 84 32.94 -4.12 -0.61
CA ASN A 84 33.85 -5.17 -1.08
C ASN A 84 34.11 -5.19 -2.59
N GLU A 85 33.35 -4.43 -3.39
CA GLU A 85 33.62 -4.20 -4.79
C GLU A 85 34.01 -2.72 -4.97
N GLN A 86 35.25 -2.40 -4.68
CA GLN A 86 35.80 -1.05 -4.56
C GLN A 86 35.57 -0.15 -5.78
N ASP A 87 35.34 -0.72 -6.95
CA ASP A 87 35.33 0.06 -8.21
C ASP A 87 33.96 0.62 -8.61
N ASN A 88 32.82 0.13 -8.05
CA ASN A 88 31.48 0.52 -8.46
C ASN A 88 30.63 1.17 -7.35
N ASN A 89 31.25 1.62 -6.26
CA ASN A 89 30.55 2.22 -5.15
C ASN A 89 30.22 3.70 -5.45
N LEU A 90 28.97 4.13 -5.20
CA LEU A 90 28.53 5.52 -5.35
C LEU A 90 29.46 6.50 -4.61
N SER A 91 29.89 6.14 -3.41
CA SER A 91 30.81 6.97 -2.62
C SER A 91 32.16 7.20 -3.34
N ASN A 92 32.72 6.16 -3.98
CA ASN A 92 33.96 6.28 -4.73
C ASN A 92 33.78 7.14 -5.99
N ILE A 93 32.66 6.97 -6.72
CA ILE A 93 32.33 7.81 -7.87
C ILE A 93 32.24 9.29 -7.44
N MET A 94 31.60 9.56 -6.28
CA MET A 94 31.51 10.93 -5.74
C MET A 94 32.86 11.48 -5.35
N SER A 95 33.71 10.70 -4.67
CA SER A 95 35.08 11.13 -4.31
C SER A 95 35.91 11.41 -5.54
N ASN A 96 35.95 10.48 -6.50
CA ASN A 96 36.70 10.66 -7.75
C ASN A 96 36.23 11.88 -8.53
N THR A 97 34.90 12.11 -8.61
CA THR A 97 34.34 13.27 -9.31
C THR A 97 34.77 14.60 -8.66
N LYS A 98 34.80 14.64 -7.32
CA LYS A 98 35.27 15.85 -6.57
C LYS A 98 36.77 16.04 -6.64
N GLU A 99 37.57 14.97 -6.57
CA GLU A 99 39.00 15.01 -6.72
C GLU A 99 39.42 15.55 -8.10
N ASP A 100 38.60 15.29 -9.13
CA ASP A 100 38.79 15.87 -10.47
C ASP A 100 38.31 17.34 -10.56
N GLY A 101 38.04 17.97 -9.43
CA GLY A 101 37.72 19.39 -9.30
C GLY A 101 36.33 19.79 -9.74
N ARG A 102 35.36 18.86 -9.74
CA ARG A 102 33.98 19.11 -10.17
C ARG A 102 33.05 19.37 -9.00
N GLU A 103 32.14 20.31 -9.20
CA GLU A 103 31.03 20.56 -8.28
C GLU A 103 29.81 19.69 -8.66
N ILE A 104 29.20 19.07 -7.67
CA ILE A 104 28.07 18.17 -7.85
C ILE A 104 26.78 18.93 -7.60
N ILE A 105 25.89 18.92 -8.59
CA ILE A 105 24.50 19.41 -8.48
C ILE A 105 23.57 18.20 -8.45
N LEU A 106 22.84 18.06 -7.34
CA LEU A 106 21.88 16.99 -7.13
C LEU A 106 20.47 17.45 -7.49
N ILE A 107 19.80 16.73 -8.37
CA ILE A 107 18.40 16.94 -8.73
C ILE A 107 17.59 15.79 -8.13
N ILE A 108 16.58 16.09 -7.32
CA ILE A 108 15.68 15.14 -6.71
C ILE A 108 14.28 15.36 -7.29
N ASP A 109 13.86 14.41 -8.13
CA ASP A 109 12.55 14.42 -8.73
C ASP A 109 11.51 13.70 -7.83
N GLU A 110 10.30 14.26 -7.73
CA GLU A 110 9.22 13.82 -6.81
C GLU A 110 9.70 13.79 -5.34
N SER A 111 10.37 14.85 -4.90
CA SER A 111 11.03 14.96 -3.58
C SER A 111 10.10 14.69 -2.39
N HIS A 112 8.79 14.92 -2.53
CA HIS A 112 7.79 14.65 -1.49
C HIS A 112 7.70 13.16 -1.09
N HIS A 113 8.15 12.24 -1.95
CA HIS A 113 8.25 10.81 -1.63
C HIS A 113 9.52 10.44 -0.86
N THR A 114 10.53 11.29 -0.88
CA THR A 114 11.87 10.99 -0.36
C THR A 114 12.22 11.75 0.91
N ALA A 115 11.63 12.91 1.12
CA ALA A 115 12.01 13.87 2.18
C ALA A 115 11.87 13.36 3.62
N LYS A 116 11.11 12.28 3.87
CA LYS A 116 10.86 11.75 5.23
C LYS A 116 11.68 10.50 5.60
N ALA A 117 12.45 9.93 4.68
CA ALA A 117 13.19 8.71 4.96
C ALA A 117 14.61 9.03 5.48
N GLU A 118 14.97 8.58 6.69
CA GLU A 118 16.33 8.72 7.25
C GLU A 118 17.42 8.26 6.26
N LYS A 119 17.16 7.17 5.52
CA LYS A 119 18.08 6.64 4.50
C LYS A 119 18.29 7.57 3.30
N SER A 120 17.28 8.35 2.93
CA SER A 120 17.43 9.33 1.86
C SER A 120 18.39 10.46 2.28
N LYS A 121 18.36 10.83 3.55
CA LYS A 121 19.32 11.80 4.10
C LYS A 121 20.74 11.22 4.11
N GLU A 122 20.94 9.98 4.56
CA GLU A 122 22.23 9.30 4.53
C GLU A 122 22.84 9.27 3.11
N VAL A 123 22.01 9.01 2.09
CA VAL A 123 22.46 9.01 0.70
C VAL A 123 22.80 10.43 0.24
N ILE A 124 21.98 11.43 0.52
CA ILE A 124 22.27 12.84 0.20
C ILE A 124 23.55 13.29 0.89
N ASP A 125 23.71 12.94 2.16
CA ASP A 125 24.92 13.25 2.93
C ASP A 125 26.17 12.56 2.34
N SER A 126 26.02 11.32 1.85
CA SER A 126 27.13 10.60 1.19
C SER A 126 27.50 11.19 -0.16
N ILE A 127 26.53 11.72 -0.92
CA ILE A 127 26.78 12.47 -2.16
C ILE A 127 27.45 13.80 -1.84
N ASN A 128 27.06 14.43 -0.73
CA ASN A 128 27.52 15.73 -0.28
C ASN A 128 27.53 16.75 -1.43
N PRO A 129 26.37 17.07 -2.04
CA PRO A 129 26.27 17.94 -3.21
C PRO A 129 26.55 19.40 -2.85
N ASN A 130 27.08 20.17 -3.82
CA ASN A 130 27.25 21.62 -3.67
C ASN A 130 25.90 22.36 -3.70
N VAL A 131 24.95 21.87 -4.52
CA VAL A 131 23.59 22.39 -4.63
C VAL A 131 22.64 21.24 -4.76
N THR A 132 21.49 21.30 -4.08
CA THR A 132 20.37 20.38 -4.26
C THR A 132 19.18 21.12 -4.86
N ILE A 133 18.63 20.59 -5.93
CA ILE A 133 17.43 21.09 -6.60
C ILE A 133 16.33 20.05 -6.40
N GLU A 134 15.29 20.42 -5.69
CA GLU A 134 14.14 19.56 -5.49
C GLU A 134 13.02 19.94 -6.43
N VAL A 135 12.47 18.95 -7.12
CA VAL A 135 11.34 19.08 -8.03
C VAL A 135 10.14 18.34 -7.45
N SER A 136 9.05 19.03 -7.22
CA SER A 136 7.84 18.43 -6.68
C SER A 136 6.60 19.28 -6.98
N ALA A 137 5.48 18.63 -7.23
CA ALA A 137 4.17 19.29 -7.31
C ALA A 137 3.65 19.69 -5.91
N THR A 138 4.08 18.96 -4.85
CA THR A 138 3.65 19.17 -3.47
C THR A 138 4.86 19.13 -2.52
N PRO A 139 5.69 20.19 -2.49
CA PRO A 139 6.90 20.20 -1.68
C PRO A 139 6.59 20.13 -0.18
N GLN A 140 7.29 19.26 0.54
CA GLN A 140 7.08 19.05 1.98
C GLN A 140 8.25 19.54 2.87
N ILE A 141 9.27 20.11 2.29
CA ILE A 141 10.48 20.54 3.00
C ILE A 141 10.31 21.98 3.46
N LYS A 142 10.60 22.24 4.75
CA LYS A 142 10.43 23.56 5.38
C LYS A 142 11.67 24.45 5.33
N ASP A 143 12.86 23.87 5.17
CA ASP A 143 14.15 24.57 5.21
C ASP A 143 14.76 24.70 3.80
N LEU A 144 14.07 25.44 2.92
CA LEU A 144 14.54 25.73 1.59
C LEU A 144 15.20 27.11 1.53
N SER A 145 16.37 27.19 0.93
CA SER A 145 17.07 28.48 0.74
C SER A 145 16.36 29.35 -0.30
N ARG A 146 15.70 28.75 -1.29
CA ARG A 146 14.94 29.44 -2.34
C ARG A 146 13.86 28.53 -2.93
N ILE A 147 12.66 29.08 -3.12
CA ILE A 147 11.54 28.41 -3.78
C ILE A 147 11.27 29.13 -5.11
N VAL A 148 11.11 28.33 -6.18
CA VAL A 148 10.61 28.82 -7.47
C VAL A 148 9.30 28.11 -7.74
N GLU A 149 8.21 28.87 -7.68
CA GLU A 149 6.86 28.42 -7.99
C GLU A 149 6.52 28.76 -9.43
N VAL A 150 5.95 27.76 -10.14
CA VAL A 150 5.50 27.94 -11.51
C VAL A 150 4.00 28.04 -11.52
N ASP A 151 3.48 29.18 -11.87
CA ASP A 151 2.05 29.47 -11.94
C ASP A 151 1.39 28.57 -13.00
N PHE A 152 0.39 27.79 -12.56
CA PHE A 152 -0.44 26.93 -13.41
C PHE A 152 -0.97 27.67 -14.64
N LYS A 153 -1.40 28.91 -14.47
CA LYS A 153 -1.95 29.72 -15.55
C LYS A 153 -0.93 30.03 -16.64
N LYS A 154 0.32 30.28 -16.27
CA LYS A 154 1.39 30.50 -17.23
C LYS A 154 1.71 29.24 -18.04
N VAL A 155 1.74 28.08 -17.38
CA VAL A 155 1.93 26.78 -18.05
C VAL A 155 0.81 26.50 -19.05
N GLN A 156 -0.41 26.90 -18.70
CA GLN A 156 -1.58 26.80 -19.58
C GLN A 156 -1.49 27.76 -20.77
N GLU A 157 -1.13 29.03 -20.54
CA GLU A 157 -0.96 30.06 -21.60
C GLU A 157 0.12 29.66 -22.63
N GLU A 158 1.17 28.95 -22.18
CA GLU A 158 2.23 28.40 -23.04
C GLU A 158 1.78 27.14 -23.83
N GLY A 159 0.55 26.69 -23.66
CA GLY A 159 0.02 25.53 -24.37
C GLY A 159 0.59 24.17 -23.92
N MET A 160 1.25 24.09 -22.79
CA MET A 160 1.81 22.83 -22.27
C MET A 160 0.75 21.92 -21.67
N ILE A 161 -0.31 22.51 -21.16
CA ILE A 161 -1.45 21.81 -20.56
C ILE A 161 -2.77 22.31 -21.15
N LYS A 162 -3.79 21.47 -21.06
CA LYS A 162 -5.15 21.77 -21.52
C LYS A 162 -5.79 22.90 -20.72
N LYS A 163 -6.76 23.58 -21.31
CA LYS A 163 -7.41 24.77 -20.75
C LYS A 163 -8.35 24.45 -19.58
N GLU A 164 -9.06 23.33 -19.67
CA GLU A 164 -10.02 22.91 -18.65
C GLU A 164 -10.26 21.41 -18.69
N ILE A 165 -10.90 20.89 -17.65
CA ILE A 165 -11.48 19.56 -17.62
C ILE A 165 -12.99 19.69 -17.60
N THR A 166 -13.63 18.95 -18.50
CA THR A 166 -15.09 18.85 -18.55
C THR A 166 -15.53 17.51 -18.01
N ILE A 167 -16.53 17.51 -17.12
CA ILE A 167 -17.06 16.32 -16.47
C ILE A 167 -18.41 15.98 -17.06
N ASN A 168 -18.56 14.72 -17.51
CA ASN A 168 -19.78 14.20 -18.10
C ASN A 168 -20.38 15.14 -19.18
N PRO A 169 -19.59 15.58 -20.18
CA PRO A 169 -20.12 16.44 -21.21
C PRO A 169 -21.25 15.76 -21.99
N GLU A 170 -22.37 16.40 -22.08
CA GLU A 170 -23.53 15.95 -22.88
C GLU A 170 -24.07 14.55 -22.54
N ILE A 171 -23.79 14.04 -21.36
CA ILE A 171 -24.22 12.70 -20.94
C ILE A 171 -25.77 12.58 -20.94
N ASP A 172 -26.47 13.68 -20.71
CA ASP A 172 -27.93 13.78 -20.73
C ASP A 172 -28.55 13.65 -22.16
N LYS A 173 -27.75 13.75 -23.20
CA LYS A 173 -28.19 13.54 -24.60
C LYS A 173 -28.22 12.05 -25.00
N ILE A 174 -27.71 11.16 -24.16
CA ILE A 174 -27.66 9.71 -24.42
C ILE A 174 -28.99 9.06 -24.08
N LYS A 175 -29.45 8.16 -24.94
CA LYS A 175 -30.66 7.35 -24.67
C LYS A 175 -30.35 6.36 -23.54
N VAL A 176 -31.02 6.55 -22.42
CA VAL A 176 -30.86 5.72 -21.20
C VAL A 176 -31.35 4.29 -21.42
N GLY A 177 -32.53 4.09 -21.99
CA GLY A 177 -33.08 2.87 -22.59
C GLY A 177 -32.72 1.54 -21.89
N GLY A 178 -32.79 1.45 -20.56
CA GLY A 178 -32.48 0.22 -19.81
C GLY A 178 -30.97 -0.07 -19.63
N LYS A 179 -30.10 0.86 -20.02
CA LYS A 179 -28.64 0.76 -19.77
C LYS A 179 -28.32 1.06 -18.32
N SER A 180 -27.29 0.37 -17.81
CA SER A 180 -26.69 0.74 -16.53
C SER A 180 -26.02 2.11 -16.57
N THR A 181 -25.83 2.71 -15.41
CA THR A 181 -25.07 3.96 -15.28
C THR A 181 -23.67 3.83 -15.85
N ASP A 182 -23.04 2.67 -15.63
CA ASP A 182 -21.71 2.38 -16.13
C ASP A 182 -21.66 2.22 -17.65
N ASP A 183 -22.68 1.61 -18.25
CA ASP A 183 -22.79 1.54 -19.71
C ASP A 183 -22.92 2.93 -20.33
N ILE A 184 -23.70 3.81 -19.69
CA ILE A 184 -23.86 5.20 -20.13
C ILE A 184 -22.53 5.95 -20.06
N VAL A 185 -21.79 5.79 -18.97
CA VAL A 185 -20.49 6.43 -18.75
C VAL A 185 -19.45 5.94 -19.78
N ILE A 186 -19.35 4.60 -19.98
CA ILE A 186 -18.41 4.02 -20.95
C ILE A 186 -18.79 4.44 -22.37
N ASP A 187 -20.06 4.33 -22.76
CA ASP A 187 -20.53 4.70 -24.10
C ASP A 187 -20.27 6.17 -24.41
N SER A 188 -20.50 7.07 -23.43
CA SER A 188 -20.23 8.50 -23.54
C SER A 188 -18.76 8.79 -23.76
N ALA A 189 -17.91 8.16 -22.96
CA ALA A 189 -16.46 8.31 -23.05
C ALA A 189 -15.91 7.83 -24.39
N LEU A 190 -16.37 6.67 -24.87
CA LEU A 190 -15.94 6.11 -26.15
C LEU A 190 -16.51 6.88 -27.35
N LYS A 191 -17.70 7.46 -27.23
CA LYS A 191 -18.23 8.42 -28.22
C LYS A 191 -17.32 9.63 -28.30
N LYS A 192 -17.02 10.27 -27.17
CA LYS A 192 -16.11 11.42 -27.09
C LYS A 192 -14.74 11.08 -27.67
N ARG A 193 -14.18 9.89 -27.38
CA ARG A 193 -12.92 9.44 -27.99
C ARG A 193 -12.99 9.45 -29.52
N ARG A 194 -14.06 8.87 -30.10
CA ARG A 194 -14.22 8.85 -31.56
C ARG A 194 -14.32 10.27 -32.16
N ASP A 195 -14.97 11.19 -31.46
CA ASP A 195 -15.06 12.59 -31.90
C ASP A 195 -13.68 13.26 -31.85
N LEU A 196 -12.88 13.01 -30.80
CA LEU A 196 -11.49 13.50 -30.69
C LEU A 196 -10.58 12.95 -31.79
N VAL A 197 -10.70 11.67 -32.15
CA VAL A 197 -9.94 11.07 -33.28
C VAL A 197 -10.22 11.85 -34.56
N LYS A 198 -11.48 12.16 -34.85
CA LYS A 198 -11.86 12.94 -36.04
C LYS A 198 -11.31 14.37 -35.95
N ALA A 199 -11.39 14.99 -34.79
CA ALA A 199 -10.89 16.35 -34.57
C ALA A 199 -9.35 16.41 -34.75
N TYR A 200 -8.60 15.46 -34.23
CA TYR A 200 -7.16 15.39 -34.47
C TYR A 200 -6.83 15.20 -35.95
N ALA A 201 -7.50 14.27 -36.62
CA ALA A 201 -7.31 14.04 -38.05
C ALA A 201 -7.64 15.32 -38.90
N SER A 202 -8.69 16.05 -38.54
CA SER A 202 -9.04 17.33 -39.21
C SER A 202 -7.99 18.42 -38.99
N ASN A 203 -7.23 18.36 -37.90
CA ASN A 203 -6.11 19.27 -37.60
C ASN A 203 -4.76 18.74 -38.10
N GLY A 204 -4.74 17.66 -38.89
CA GLY A 204 -3.52 17.12 -39.50
C GLY A 204 -2.64 16.32 -38.50
N SER A 205 -3.18 15.95 -37.34
CA SER A 205 -2.46 15.19 -36.34
C SER A 205 -2.89 13.70 -36.32
N ASP A 206 -1.94 12.82 -36.13
CA ASP A 206 -2.11 11.35 -36.06
C ASP A 206 -2.30 10.83 -34.62
N ILE A 207 -2.58 11.71 -33.67
CA ILE A 207 -2.76 11.34 -32.27
C ILE A 207 -3.96 10.40 -32.12
N ASN A 208 -3.71 9.24 -31.48
CA ASN A 208 -4.75 8.31 -31.08
C ASN A 208 -5.13 8.54 -29.60
N PRO A 209 -6.23 9.22 -29.26
CA PRO A 209 -6.60 9.55 -27.90
C PRO A 209 -6.83 8.30 -27.04
N LEU A 210 -6.19 8.25 -25.87
CA LEU A 210 -6.31 7.15 -24.92
C LEU A 210 -7.38 7.44 -23.87
N VAL A 211 -8.22 6.44 -23.60
CA VAL A 211 -9.16 6.42 -22.48
C VAL A 211 -8.53 5.69 -21.31
N LEU A 212 -8.47 6.34 -20.16
CA LEU A 212 -8.05 5.75 -18.90
C LEU A 212 -9.27 5.30 -18.11
N ILE A 213 -9.32 4.04 -17.66
CA ILE A 213 -10.38 3.53 -16.77
C ILE A 213 -9.75 3.16 -15.44
N GLN A 214 -10.08 3.91 -14.39
CA GLN A 214 -9.65 3.61 -13.04
C GLN A 214 -10.64 2.68 -12.35
N LEU A 215 -10.15 1.51 -11.95
CA LEU A 215 -10.92 0.57 -11.15
C LEU A 215 -10.77 0.87 -9.66
N PRO A 216 -11.85 0.68 -8.86
CA PRO A 216 -11.75 0.68 -7.41
C PRO A 216 -10.89 -0.49 -6.91
N ASP A 217 -10.31 -0.33 -5.72
CA ASP A 217 -9.58 -1.41 -5.07
C ASP A 217 -10.48 -2.57 -4.73
N LYS A 218 -9.96 -3.80 -4.92
CA LYS A 218 -10.68 -5.01 -4.53
C LYS A 218 -10.94 -5.02 -3.03
N LYS A 219 -12.21 -5.12 -2.63
CA LYS A 219 -12.63 -5.21 -1.24
C LYS A 219 -13.08 -6.62 -0.92
N ALA A 220 -12.63 -7.16 0.22
CA ALA A 220 -13.04 -8.51 0.63
C ALA A 220 -14.57 -8.59 0.82
N GLY A 221 -15.21 -9.58 0.23
CA GLY A 221 -16.67 -9.77 0.28
C GLY A 221 -17.47 -8.96 -0.74
N VAL A 222 -16.80 -8.25 -1.65
CA VAL A 222 -17.40 -7.50 -2.77
C VAL A 222 -16.88 -8.07 -4.08
N LEU A 223 -17.74 -8.15 -5.12
CA LEU A 223 -17.35 -8.61 -6.45
C LEU A 223 -16.28 -7.66 -7.05
N ASP A 224 -15.28 -8.25 -7.73
CA ASP A 224 -14.30 -7.46 -8.45
C ASP A 224 -14.90 -6.98 -9.77
N ARG A 225 -14.90 -5.68 -10.00
CA ARG A 225 -15.48 -5.08 -11.19
C ARG A 225 -14.62 -5.20 -12.45
N LYS A 226 -13.39 -5.70 -12.32
CA LYS A 226 -12.46 -5.87 -13.44
C LYS A 226 -13.07 -6.68 -14.58
N ASP A 227 -13.54 -7.88 -14.24
CA ASP A 227 -14.03 -8.83 -15.25
C ASP A 227 -15.32 -8.33 -15.92
N GLU A 228 -16.19 -7.67 -15.15
CA GLU A 228 -17.40 -7.05 -15.66
C GLU A 228 -17.08 -5.96 -16.71
N ILE A 229 -16.13 -5.08 -16.42
CA ILE A 229 -15.73 -4.00 -17.33
C ILE A 229 -15.02 -4.57 -18.58
N ILE A 230 -14.17 -5.58 -18.43
CA ILE A 230 -13.54 -6.26 -19.56
C ILE A 230 -14.58 -6.87 -20.49
N GLU A 231 -15.58 -7.58 -19.93
CA GLU A 231 -16.66 -8.16 -20.75
C GLU A 231 -17.53 -7.09 -21.45
N ARG A 232 -17.74 -5.93 -20.83
CA ARG A 232 -18.42 -4.78 -21.47
C ARG A 232 -17.62 -4.24 -22.65
N LEU A 233 -16.31 -4.03 -22.48
CA LEU A 233 -15.40 -3.57 -23.53
C LEU A 233 -15.33 -4.58 -24.67
N LYS A 234 -15.30 -5.88 -24.36
CA LYS A 234 -15.31 -6.95 -25.36
C LYS A 234 -16.57 -6.94 -26.24
N LYS A 235 -17.75 -6.69 -25.66
CA LYS A 235 -19.01 -6.58 -26.43
C LYS A 235 -18.98 -5.48 -27.49
N ILE A 236 -18.14 -4.47 -27.32
CA ILE A 236 -17.97 -3.35 -28.26
C ILE A 236 -16.67 -3.45 -29.08
N GLY A 237 -16.00 -4.61 -29.04
CA GLY A 237 -14.84 -4.89 -29.85
C GLY A 237 -13.52 -4.30 -29.37
N ILE A 238 -13.41 -3.99 -28.08
CA ILE A 238 -12.16 -3.53 -27.45
C ILE A 238 -11.64 -4.65 -26.55
N THR A 239 -10.60 -5.33 -26.99
CA THR A 239 -10.03 -6.51 -26.30
C THR A 239 -8.52 -6.44 -26.22
N THR A 240 -7.94 -7.29 -25.38
CA THR A 240 -6.48 -7.45 -25.27
C THR A 240 -5.89 -8.14 -26.52
N GLU A 241 -6.64 -9.03 -27.14
CA GLU A 241 -6.23 -9.81 -28.30
C GLU A 241 -6.08 -8.93 -29.55
N ASN A 242 -6.97 -7.93 -29.72
CA ASN A 242 -6.88 -6.97 -30.84
C ASN A 242 -6.03 -5.75 -30.50
N ARG A 243 -5.31 -5.77 -29.36
CA ARG A 243 -4.41 -4.75 -28.84
C ARG A 243 -5.05 -3.38 -28.56
N LYS A 244 -6.38 -3.27 -28.62
CA LYS A 244 -7.10 -2.02 -28.30
C LYS A 244 -7.26 -1.80 -26.80
N LEU A 245 -7.18 -2.87 -25.99
CA LEU A 245 -7.22 -2.83 -24.53
C LEU A 245 -5.84 -3.11 -23.95
N ALA A 246 -5.36 -2.22 -23.12
CA ALA A 246 -4.22 -2.46 -22.23
C ALA A 246 -4.69 -2.60 -20.78
N ILE A 247 -3.96 -3.40 -20.00
CA ILE A 247 -4.24 -3.65 -18.58
C ILE A 247 -2.99 -3.39 -17.77
N TYR A 248 -3.11 -2.60 -16.70
CA TYR A 248 -2.04 -2.33 -15.74
C TYR A 248 -2.54 -2.50 -14.31
N LEU A 249 -2.32 -3.67 -13.72
CA LEU A 249 -2.71 -3.99 -12.34
C LEU A 249 -1.50 -4.50 -11.56
N SER A 250 -1.61 -4.57 -10.24
CA SER A 250 -0.50 -4.98 -9.35
C SER A 250 -0.16 -6.46 -9.35
N GLU A 251 -0.99 -7.32 -9.93
CA GLU A 251 -0.79 -8.77 -9.99
C GLU A 251 0.19 -9.15 -11.12
N LYS A 252 0.99 -10.21 -10.93
CA LYS A 252 2.10 -10.58 -11.83
C LYS A 252 1.69 -10.81 -13.31
N ASP A 253 0.45 -11.26 -13.55
CA ASP A 253 -0.04 -11.59 -14.91
C ASP A 253 -0.98 -10.51 -15.50
N SER A 254 -0.95 -9.30 -14.95
CA SER A 254 -1.91 -8.25 -15.30
C SER A 254 -1.26 -7.00 -15.90
N LYS A 255 -0.16 -7.19 -16.63
CA LYS A 255 0.49 -6.16 -17.45
C LYS A 255 0.45 -6.57 -18.91
N ILE A 256 -0.56 -6.08 -19.65
CA ILE A 256 -0.84 -6.49 -21.03
C ILE A 256 -0.87 -5.25 -21.93
N ASN A 257 -0.24 -5.33 -23.09
CA ASN A 257 -0.23 -4.30 -24.14
C ASN A 257 0.27 -2.93 -23.68
N LEU A 258 1.26 -2.86 -22.80
CA LEU A 258 1.79 -1.61 -22.26
C LEU A 258 2.97 -1.04 -23.07
N GLU A 259 3.51 -1.79 -24.02
CA GLU A 259 4.67 -1.37 -24.80
C GLU A 259 4.34 -0.13 -25.65
N ASN A 260 5.20 0.88 -25.53
CA ASN A 260 5.06 2.14 -26.27
C ASN A 260 3.70 2.82 -26.14
N ILE A 261 2.93 2.54 -25.08
CA ILE A 261 1.57 3.06 -24.91
C ILE A 261 1.51 4.61 -24.89
N SER A 262 2.60 5.28 -24.52
CA SER A 262 2.72 6.74 -24.51
C SER A 262 2.93 7.37 -25.88
N LYS A 263 3.36 6.58 -26.90
CA LYS A 263 3.51 7.11 -28.26
C LYS A 263 2.19 7.56 -28.82
N LYS A 264 2.21 8.69 -29.53
CA LYS A 264 1.00 9.38 -30.00
C LYS A 264 0.08 8.54 -30.91
N ASP A 265 0.67 7.64 -31.72
CA ASP A 265 0.01 6.79 -32.70
C ASP A 265 -0.25 5.35 -32.24
N ASN A 266 0.10 5.02 -30.98
CA ASN A 266 -0.07 3.66 -30.44
C ASN A 266 -1.54 3.18 -30.56
N GLU A 267 -1.73 1.92 -30.96
CA GLU A 267 -3.05 1.34 -31.28
C GLU A 267 -3.99 1.13 -30.08
N VAL A 268 -3.46 1.15 -28.84
CA VAL A 268 -4.29 1.00 -27.64
C VAL A 268 -5.27 2.17 -27.52
N GLU A 269 -6.55 1.83 -27.36
CA GLU A 269 -7.65 2.79 -27.22
C GLU A 269 -8.05 3.01 -25.76
N VAL A 270 -7.94 1.96 -24.94
CA VAL A 270 -8.36 1.94 -23.53
C VAL A 270 -7.29 1.34 -22.66
N LEU A 271 -6.97 1.97 -21.54
CA LEU A 271 -6.12 1.44 -20.49
C LEU A 271 -6.92 1.26 -19.20
N LEU A 272 -7.01 0.01 -18.75
CA LEU A 272 -7.64 -0.36 -17.50
C LEU A 272 -6.60 -0.43 -16.39
N PHE A 273 -6.77 0.31 -15.29
CA PHE A 273 -5.80 0.36 -14.21
C PHE A 273 -6.44 0.47 -12.82
N LYS A 274 -5.65 0.14 -11.77
CA LYS A 274 -5.89 0.47 -10.37
C LYS A 274 -4.88 1.53 -9.94
N GLN A 275 -4.67 1.77 -8.65
CA GLN A 275 -3.80 2.83 -8.11
C GLN A 275 -2.36 2.88 -8.68
N ALA A 276 -1.86 1.82 -9.29
CA ALA A 276 -0.45 1.65 -9.64
C ALA A 276 0.10 2.59 -10.73
N ILE A 277 -0.76 3.26 -11.52
CA ILE A 277 -0.29 4.26 -12.49
C ILE A 277 0.05 5.60 -11.82
N ALA A 278 -0.21 5.72 -10.53
CA ALA A 278 -0.13 7.00 -9.81
C ALA A 278 1.25 7.66 -9.83
N LEU A 279 2.34 6.92 -10.04
CA LEU A 279 3.69 7.50 -9.99
C LEU A 279 4.36 7.52 -11.37
N GLY A 280 4.50 8.75 -11.89
CA GLY A 280 5.44 9.07 -12.94
C GLY A 280 5.13 8.59 -14.36
N TRP A 281 3.98 7.96 -14.61
CA TRP A 281 3.62 7.58 -15.97
C TRP A 281 3.22 8.80 -16.80
N ASP A 282 3.97 9.08 -17.86
CA ASP A 282 3.73 10.16 -18.80
C ASP A 282 3.08 9.63 -20.10
N CYS A 283 1.87 10.10 -20.40
CA CYS A 283 1.17 9.75 -21.62
C CYS A 283 0.31 10.93 -22.10
N PRO A 284 0.87 11.89 -22.83
CA PRO A 284 0.17 13.10 -23.25
C PRO A 284 -1.06 12.84 -24.11
N ARG A 285 -1.13 11.70 -24.83
CA ARG A 285 -2.32 11.28 -25.57
C ARG A 285 -3.47 10.78 -24.68
N ALA A 286 -3.27 10.62 -23.38
CA ALA A 286 -4.36 10.36 -22.45
C ALA A 286 -5.27 11.59 -22.38
N HIS A 287 -6.51 11.43 -22.82
CA HIS A 287 -7.44 12.54 -23.02
C HIS A 287 -8.71 12.40 -22.20
N ILE A 288 -9.08 11.18 -21.90
CA ILE A 288 -10.33 10.82 -21.24
C ILE A 288 -10.03 9.96 -20.03
N LEU A 289 -10.67 10.24 -18.90
CA LEU A 289 -10.61 9.46 -17.67
C LEU A 289 -12.00 9.00 -17.27
N ILE A 290 -12.19 7.71 -17.07
CA ILE A 290 -13.40 7.12 -16.51
C ILE A 290 -13.15 6.75 -15.06
N LEU A 291 -14.05 7.18 -14.17
CA LEU A 291 -14.01 6.91 -12.74
C LEU A 291 -15.34 6.34 -12.29
N PHE A 292 -15.31 5.13 -11.70
CA PHE A 292 -16.51 4.49 -11.19
C PHE A 292 -16.69 4.74 -9.69
N ARG A 293 -17.96 4.87 -9.27
CA ARG A 293 -18.35 5.12 -7.90
C ARG A 293 -17.92 3.99 -6.96
N ASP A 294 -17.29 4.36 -5.86
CA ASP A 294 -17.30 3.62 -4.60
C ASP A 294 -18.37 4.23 -3.67
N TRP A 295 -18.81 3.53 -2.65
CA TRP A 295 -19.89 3.93 -1.72
C TRP A 295 -19.84 5.36 -1.17
N LYS A 296 -18.68 6.01 -1.17
CA LYS A 296 -18.46 7.39 -0.72
C LYS A 296 -17.96 8.25 -1.88
N SER A 297 -18.14 9.58 -1.78
CA SER A 297 -17.57 10.54 -2.73
C SER A 297 -16.10 10.22 -3.03
N ILE A 298 -15.73 10.24 -4.30
CA ILE A 298 -14.33 10.08 -4.69
C ILE A 298 -13.65 11.44 -4.56
N GLU A 299 -12.63 11.49 -3.71
CA GLU A 299 -11.64 12.53 -3.80
C GLU A 299 -10.81 12.29 -5.06
N PHE A 300 -10.82 13.26 -5.97
CA PHE A 300 -9.93 13.21 -7.12
C PHE A 300 -8.53 13.57 -6.67
N SER A 301 -7.60 12.66 -6.91
CA SER A 301 -6.21 13.00 -6.83
C SER A 301 -5.84 13.97 -7.95
N ILE A 302 -5.27 15.11 -7.60
CA ILE A 302 -4.72 16.10 -8.54
C ILE A 302 -3.80 15.41 -9.55
N GLN A 303 -3.00 14.44 -9.11
CA GLN A 303 -2.09 13.71 -9.96
C GLN A 303 -2.81 12.82 -10.98
N THR A 304 -3.90 12.16 -10.62
CA THR A 304 -4.66 11.31 -11.55
C THR A 304 -5.33 12.15 -12.64
N VAL A 305 -5.94 13.26 -12.25
CA VAL A 305 -6.60 14.17 -13.17
C VAL A 305 -5.59 14.97 -13.98
N GLY A 306 -4.47 15.36 -13.39
CA GLY A 306 -3.38 16.08 -14.06
C GLY A 306 -2.78 15.32 -15.25
N ARG A 307 -2.91 13.96 -15.28
CA ARG A 307 -2.42 13.15 -16.41
C ARG A 307 -3.14 13.44 -17.72
N ILE A 308 -4.43 13.67 -17.66
CA ILE A 308 -5.22 14.01 -18.86
C ILE A 308 -5.14 15.49 -19.22
N MET A 309 -4.45 16.29 -18.40
CA MET A 309 -4.24 17.72 -18.67
C MET A 309 -3.07 18.03 -19.61
N ARG A 310 -2.18 17.11 -19.87
CA ARG A 310 -1.03 17.35 -20.74
C ARG A 310 -1.45 17.51 -22.17
N MET A 311 -0.84 18.49 -22.87
CA MET A 311 -1.01 18.65 -24.29
C MET A 311 -0.02 17.74 -25.05
N PRO A 312 -0.49 16.93 -26.01
CA PRO A 312 0.36 15.96 -26.70
C PRO A 312 1.42 16.58 -27.60
N GLU A 313 1.20 17.78 -28.11
CA GLU A 313 2.13 18.48 -29.02
C GLU A 313 2.54 19.87 -28.50
N PHE A 314 2.39 20.13 -27.19
CA PHE A 314 2.80 21.35 -26.48
C PHE A 314 2.27 22.66 -27.09
N HIS A 315 1.10 22.63 -27.69
CA HIS A 315 0.37 23.82 -28.17
C HIS A 315 -1.13 23.61 -28.09
N HIS A 316 -1.89 24.70 -28.07
CA HIS A 316 -3.34 24.64 -28.17
C HIS A 316 -3.76 24.59 -29.63
N TYR A 317 -4.77 23.77 -29.92
CA TYR A 317 -5.39 23.66 -31.23
C TYR A 317 -6.50 24.70 -31.42
N ASP A 318 -6.88 24.97 -32.66
CA ASP A 318 -8.03 25.84 -32.97
C ASP A 318 -9.35 25.17 -32.55
N GLU A 319 -9.42 23.84 -32.62
CA GLU A 319 -10.57 23.07 -32.18
C GLU A 319 -10.58 22.97 -30.62
N ASP A 320 -11.59 23.60 -30.01
CA ASP A 320 -11.66 23.79 -28.55
C ASP A 320 -11.70 22.48 -27.77
N ASP A 321 -12.32 21.42 -28.30
CA ASP A 321 -12.39 20.10 -27.65
C ASP A 321 -11.01 19.43 -27.54
N LEU A 322 -10.06 19.73 -28.42
CA LEU A 322 -8.68 19.20 -28.33
C LEU A 322 -7.89 19.84 -27.18
N ASN A 323 -8.34 20.99 -26.70
CA ASN A 323 -7.74 21.74 -25.60
C ASN A 323 -8.37 21.41 -24.24
N LYS A 324 -9.20 20.35 -24.15
CA LYS A 324 -9.89 19.95 -22.90
C LYS A 324 -9.57 18.52 -22.53
N GLY A 325 -9.47 18.25 -21.21
CA GLY A 325 -9.54 16.92 -20.67
C GLY A 325 -10.98 16.52 -20.36
N PHE A 326 -11.30 15.24 -20.44
CA PHE A 326 -12.66 14.76 -20.20
C PHE A 326 -12.67 13.72 -19.08
N VAL A 327 -13.54 13.93 -18.09
CA VAL A 327 -13.80 12.96 -17.03
C VAL A 327 -15.23 12.47 -17.16
N PHE A 328 -15.40 11.17 -17.19
CA PHE A 328 -16.71 10.52 -17.15
C PHE A 328 -16.85 9.74 -15.85
N THR A 329 -17.95 9.94 -15.15
CA THR A 329 -18.18 9.32 -13.85
C THR A 329 -19.66 9.16 -13.56
N ASN A 330 -19.96 8.18 -12.72
CA ASN A 330 -21.32 7.94 -12.23
C ASN A 330 -21.60 8.64 -10.88
N LEU A 331 -20.85 9.69 -10.54
CA LEU A 331 -20.99 10.49 -9.32
C LEU A 331 -21.88 11.70 -9.49
N SER A 332 -22.58 12.09 -8.42
CA SER A 332 -23.35 13.34 -8.36
C SER A 332 -22.50 14.55 -7.94
N ASN A 333 -21.52 14.34 -7.08
CA ASN A 333 -20.61 15.36 -6.55
C ASN A 333 -19.17 14.88 -6.59
N ILE A 334 -18.23 15.79 -6.77
CA ILE A 334 -16.81 15.54 -6.88
C ILE A 334 -16.06 16.55 -6.02
N GLU A 335 -15.06 16.07 -5.27
CA GLU A 335 -14.11 16.91 -4.55
C GLU A 335 -12.71 16.67 -5.10
N ILE A 336 -11.94 17.75 -5.27
CA ILE A 336 -10.52 17.67 -5.61
C ILE A 336 -9.73 17.79 -4.34
N ALA A 337 -8.95 16.77 -4.03
CA ALA A 337 -8.07 16.72 -2.88
C ALA A 337 -6.61 16.62 -3.30
N GLU A 338 -5.72 17.16 -2.48
CA GLU A 338 -4.29 16.87 -2.60
C GLU A 338 -4.02 15.40 -2.35
N ASP A 339 -3.13 14.82 -3.14
CA ASP A 339 -2.61 13.47 -2.87
C ASP A 339 -1.82 13.48 -1.56
N VAL A 340 -2.45 13.03 -0.50
CA VAL A 340 -1.70 12.60 0.68
C VAL A 340 -0.99 11.32 0.27
N ALA A 341 0.33 11.35 0.20
CA ALA A 341 1.16 10.18 -0.08
C ALA A 341 0.75 9.05 0.86
N LYS A 342 -0.07 8.11 0.38
CA LYS A 342 -0.38 6.88 1.11
C LYS A 342 0.89 6.07 1.08
N ASP A 343 1.41 5.73 2.25
CA ASP A 343 2.57 4.87 2.42
C ASP A 343 2.43 3.64 1.52
N TYR A 344 3.28 3.53 0.51
CA TYR A 344 3.39 2.30 -0.24
C TYR A 344 3.78 1.19 0.73
N ILE A 345 2.99 0.13 0.77
CA ILE A 345 3.35 -1.05 1.54
C ILE A 345 4.51 -1.72 0.81
N THR A 346 5.71 -1.28 1.10
CA THR A 346 6.91 -1.99 0.69
C THR A 346 7.01 -3.23 1.57
N ILE A 347 6.96 -4.39 0.93
CA ILE A 347 7.12 -5.67 1.61
C ILE A 347 8.60 -6.04 1.51
N TYR A 348 9.26 -6.15 2.67
CA TYR A 348 10.63 -6.65 2.77
C TYR A 348 10.61 -8.13 3.09
N GLU A 349 11.43 -8.90 2.42
CA GLU A 349 11.59 -10.32 2.66
C GLU A 349 12.92 -10.59 3.39
N SER A 350 12.85 -11.33 4.50
CA SER A 350 14.00 -11.86 5.21
C SER A 350 14.03 -13.35 5.01
N LYS A 351 15.19 -13.93 4.67
CA LYS A 351 15.38 -15.35 4.40
C LYS A 351 16.26 -16.00 5.45
N ARG A 352 15.97 -17.25 5.78
CA ARG A 352 16.80 -18.09 6.61
C ARG A 352 18.15 -18.31 5.91
N ILE A 353 19.26 -18.27 6.66
CA ILE A 353 20.61 -18.53 6.13
C ILE A 353 20.72 -19.95 5.55
N LYS A 354 21.61 -20.14 4.57
CA LYS A 354 21.80 -21.44 3.88
C LYS A 354 22.40 -22.52 4.79
N ASP A 355 23.30 -22.11 5.71
CA ASP A 355 24.00 -23.00 6.65
C ASP A 355 23.19 -23.16 7.94
N TYR A 356 21.87 -23.23 7.84
CA TYR A 356 20.97 -23.45 8.96
C TYR A 356 20.99 -24.92 9.38
N GLU A 357 21.23 -25.16 10.65
CA GLU A 357 21.05 -26.48 11.25
C GLU A 357 19.59 -26.62 11.69
N ASP A 358 18.92 -27.68 11.22
CA ASP A 358 17.50 -27.93 11.49
C ASP A 358 17.25 -28.16 12.97
N ILE A 359 16.44 -27.28 13.57
CA ILE A 359 15.92 -27.46 14.91
C ILE A 359 14.43 -27.78 14.81
N ASN A 360 14.04 -28.86 15.50
CA ASN A 360 12.66 -29.31 15.55
C ASN A 360 12.14 -29.17 16.98
N LEU A 361 11.23 -28.18 17.19
CA LEU A 361 10.64 -27.94 18.52
C LEU A 361 9.14 -28.22 18.47
N GLU A 362 8.61 -28.87 19.48
CA GLU A 362 7.17 -29.07 19.63
C GLU A 362 6.51 -27.74 19.99
N SER A 363 5.72 -27.19 19.09
CA SER A 363 5.04 -25.91 19.26
C SER A 363 3.53 -26.10 19.37
N VAL A 364 2.87 -25.25 20.14
CA VAL A 364 1.42 -25.32 20.35
C VAL A 364 0.76 -24.02 19.88
N TYR A 365 0.01 -24.09 18.80
CA TYR A 365 -0.83 -22.99 18.33
C TYR A 365 -2.23 -23.07 18.93
N LEU A 366 -2.67 -22.01 19.60
CA LEU A 366 -4.06 -21.91 20.09
C LEU A 366 -4.92 -21.26 19.02
N LYS A 367 -5.86 -22.01 18.48
CA LYS A 367 -6.83 -21.49 17.50
C LYS A 367 -7.58 -20.30 18.08
N ARG A 368 -7.66 -19.22 17.32
CA ARG A 368 -8.47 -18.06 17.72
C ARG A 368 -9.94 -18.46 17.75
N GLN A 369 -10.64 -18.09 18.80
CA GLN A 369 -12.10 -18.22 18.81
C GLN A 369 -12.67 -17.29 17.74
N ARG A 370 -13.20 -17.88 16.67
CA ARG A 370 -13.67 -17.14 15.48
C ARG A 370 -14.77 -16.16 15.83
N GLU A 371 -15.62 -16.50 16.78
CA GLU A 371 -16.77 -15.72 17.22
C GLU A 371 -16.38 -14.36 17.84
N LYS A 372 -15.18 -14.23 18.37
CA LYS A 372 -14.65 -12.93 18.88
C LYS A 372 -14.26 -11.95 17.77
N THR A 373 -14.00 -12.47 16.58
CA THR A 373 -13.52 -11.65 15.45
C THR A 373 -14.43 -11.72 14.24
N ARG A 374 -15.41 -12.65 14.23
CA ARG A 374 -16.32 -12.93 13.10
C ARG A 374 -17.70 -13.30 13.64
N LEU A 375 -18.74 -12.87 12.96
CA LEU A 375 -20.09 -13.27 13.31
C LEU A 375 -20.34 -14.74 12.96
N SER A 376 -21.00 -15.46 13.85
CA SER A 376 -21.47 -16.85 13.63
C SER A 376 -22.96 -16.88 13.25
N GLY A 377 -23.49 -18.06 12.96
CA GLY A 377 -24.91 -18.26 12.66
C GLY A 377 -25.87 -17.77 13.76
N GLU A 378 -25.42 -17.71 15.02
CA GLU A 378 -26.20 -17.21 16.15
C GLU A 378 -26.55 -15.72 15.98
N PHE A 379 -25.71 -14.91 15.32
CA PHE A 379 -26.04 -13.53 15.02
C PHE A 379 -27.34 -13.39 14.24
N SER A 380 -27.60 -14.29 13.28
CA SER A 380 -28.84 -14.25 12.49
C SER A 380 -30.09 -14.47 13.35
N LYS A 381 -30.01 -15.33 14.38
CA LYS A 381 -31.10 -15.53 15.33
C LYS A 381 -31.32 -14.30 16.21
N ILE A 382 -30.21 -13.76 16.75
CA ILE A 382 -30.21 -12.55 17.59
C ILE A 382 -30.76 -11.37 16.83
N PHE A 383 -30.38 -11.17 15.57
CA PHE A 383 -30.89 -10.09 14.73
C PHE A 383 -32.40 -10.20 14.52
N LEU A 384 -32.92 -11.40 14.22
CA LEU A 384 -34.35 -11.65 14.04
C LEU A 384 -35.14 -11.37 15.32
N ASP A 385 -34.60 -11.75 16.49
CA ASP A 385 -35.20 -11.47 17.79
C ASP A 385 -35.20 -9.97 18.10
N VAL A 386 -34.12 -9.26 17.86
CA VAL A 386 -34.02 -7.79 18.01
C VAL A 386 -35.02 -7.11 17.09
N ALA A 387 -35.04 -7.51 15.80
CA ALA A 387 -35.95 -6.95 14.81
C ALA A 387 -37.45 -7.16 15.19
N LYS A 388 -37.78 -8.30 15.78
CA LYS A 388 -39.14 -8.58 16.26
C LYS A 388 -39.49 -7.79 17.53
N LYS A 389 -38.57 -7.78 18.53
CA LYS A 389 -38.80 -7.14 19.82
C LYS A 389 -38.91 -5.63 19.68
N ASP A 390 -38.00 -5.04 18.92
CA ASP A 390 -37.91 -3.58 18.71
C ASP A 390 -38.73 -3.13 17.49
N LYS A 391 -39.53 -4.01 16.92
CA LYS A 391 -40.55 -3.72 15.86
C LYS A 391 -39.95 -3.09 14.59
N LEU A 392 -38.80 -3.58 14.11
CA LEU A 392 -38.13 -3.07 12.88
C LEU A 392 -39.11 -2.90 11.71
N LYS A 393 -40.07 -3.79 11.56
CA LYS A 393 -41.10 -3.74 10.50
C LYS A 393 -41.90 -2.44 10.50
N GLU A 394 -42.15 -1.85 11.68
CA GLU A 394 -42.93 -0.61 11.86
C GLU A 394 -42.09 0.65 11.58
N GLU A 395 -40.75 0.54 11.64
CA GLU A 395 -39.82 1.66 11.47
C GLU A 395 -39.36 1.84 10.01
N ILE A 396 -39.55 0.83 9.15
CA ILE A 396 -39.07 0.88 7.76
C ILE A 396 -40.18 1.22 6.77
N ASP A 397 -39.84 1.97 5.73
CA ASP A 397 -40.68 2.17 4.56
C ASP A 397 -40.52 0.95 3.64
N ILE A 398 -41.54 0.12 3.57
CA ILE A 398 -41.54 -1.11 2.74
C ILE A 398 -41.79 -0.86 1.26
N LYS A 399 -42.11 0.37 0.87
CA LYS A 399 -42.30 0.78 -0.52
C LYS A 399 -41.48 2.07 -0.84
N PRO A 400 -40.17 2.05 -0.65
CA PRO A 400 -39.36 3.22 -0.98
C PRO A 400 -39.40 3.49 -2.49
N SER A 401 -39.14 4.72 -2.87
CA SER A 401 -38.87 5.06 -4.27
C SER A 401 -37.67 4.24 -4.77
N GLU A 402 -37.75 3.80 -6.05
CA GLU A 402 -36.64 3.11 -6.70
C GLU A 402 -35.35 3.95 -6.58
N LEU A 403 -34.25 3.27 -6.30
CA LEU A 403 -32.94 3.92 -6.22
C LEU A 403 -32.49 4.38 -7.60
N VAL A 404 -32.14 5.65 -7.67
CA VAL A 404 -31.57 6.27 -8.88
C VAL A 404 -30.14 6.73 -8.62
N ASN A 405 -29.31 6.66 -9.62
CA ASN A 405 -28.02 7.33 -9.66
C ASN A 405 -28.19 8.69 -10.31
N SER A 406 -27.83 9.74 -9.60
CA SER A 406 -27.85 11.10 -10.10
C SER A 406 -26.47 11.46 -10.64
N LEU A 407 -26.28 11.39 -11.96
CA LEU A 407 -25.02 11.74 -12.60
C LEU A 407 -24.92 13.26 -12.77
N MET A 408 -23.78 13.81 -12.39
CA MET A 408 -23.45 15.20 -12.71
C MET A 408 -23.41 15.41 -14.22
N VAL A 409 -23.98 16.51 -14.72
CA VAL A 409 -23.96 16.88 -16.12
C VAL A 409 -23.17 18.18 -16.31
N ASN A 410 -22.24 18.20 -17.27
CA ASN A 410 -21.47 19.38 -17.67
C ASN A 410 -20.71 20.07 -16.51
N GLY A 411 -20.14 19.30 -15.58
CA GLY A 411 -19.24 19.86 -14.56
C GLY A 411 -17.94 20.38 -15.18
N LYS A 412 -17.26 21.34 -14.52
CA LYS A 412 -16.01 21.93 -15.01
C LYS A 412 -14.96 22.09 -13.92
N ILE A 413 -13.72 21.80 -14.25
CA ILE A 413 -12.53 22.10 -13.45
C ILE A 413 -11.63 23.02 -14.27
N ILE A 414 -11.38 24.22 -13.75
CA ILE A 414 -10.60 25.25 -14.44
C ILE A 414 -9.18 25.36 -13.83
N ASN A 415 -9.03 25.08 -12.55
CA ASN A 415 -7.75 25.17 -11.85
C ASN A 415 -7.59 23.96 -10.91
N LEU A 416 -6.53 23.18 -11.11
CA LEU A 416 -6.19 22.01 -10.30
C LEU A 416 -5.42 22.34 -9.02
N ASP A 417 -4.83 23.54 -8.91
CA ASP A 417 -4.04 23.94 -7.73
C ASP A 417 -4.90 24.29 -6.51
N LYS A 418 -6.22 24.33 -6.69
CA LYS A 418 -7.14 24.65 -5.60
C LYS A 418 -8.07 23.49 -5.29
N VAL A 419 -8.04 23.06 -4.03
CA VAL A 419 -9.05 22.13 -3.49
C VAL A 419 -10.43 22.78 -3.65
N GLN A 420 -11.33 22.14 -4.37
CA GLN A 420 -12.68 22.66 -4.60
C GLN A 420 -13.70 21.54 -4.73
N SER A 421 -14.88 21.78 -4.20
CA SER A 421 -16.05 20.94 -4.45
C SER A 421 -16.70 21.36 -5.77
N ILE A 422 -16.98 20.39 -6.64
CA ILE A 422 -17.60 20.63 -7.94
C ILE A 422 -19.03 20.13 -7.90
N ASN A 423 -19.97 21.08 -7.95
CA ASN A 423 -21.38 20.80 -7.99
C ASN A 423 -21.94 21.23 -9.36
N SER A 424 -22.73 20.36 -9.98
CA SER A 424 -23.50 20.74 -11.15
C SER A 424 -24.91 21.12 -10.76
N LYS A 425 -25.49 22.11 -11.47
CA LYS A 425 -26.90 22.47 -11.34
C LYS A 425 -27.85 21.51 -12.08
N LYS A 426 -27.29 20.62 -12.90
CA LYS A 426 -28.06 19.67 -13.74
C LYS A 426 -27.57 18.28 -13.48
N HIS A 427 -28.50 17.37 -13.22
CA HIS A 427 -28.22 15.94 -13.01
C HIS A 427 -29.07 15.12 -13.97
N LEU A 428 -28.55 13.94 -14.32
CA LEU A 428 -29.25 12.89 -15.05
C LEU A 428 -29.51 11.74 -14.09
N ASP A 429 -30.81 11.50 -13.80
CA ASP A 429 -31.19 10.38 -12.95
C ASP A 429 -31.33 9.11 -13.77
N VAL A 430 -30.59 8.09 -13.38
CA VAL A 430 -30.58 6.76 -14.02
C VAL A 430 -30.95 5.72 -12.99
N ARG A 431 -31.91 4.84 -13.31
CA ARG A 431 -32.29 3.73 -12.44
C ARG A 431 -31.11 2.76 -12.27
N GLN A 432 -30.96 2.24 -11.06
CA GLN A 432 -29.97 1.22 -10.78
C GLN A 432 -30.34 -0.07 -11.52
N THR A 433 -29.34 -0.74 -12.13
CA THR A 433 -29.53 -2.13 -12.58
C THR A 433 -29.44 -3.10 -11.41
N VAL A 434 -29.84 -4.36 -11.64
CA VAL A 434 -29.75 -5.41 -10.62
C VAL A 434 -28.32 -5.61 -10.15
N GLU A 435 -27.34 -5.54 -11.06
CA GLU A 435 -25.92 -5.69 -10.77
C GLU A 435 -25.38 -4.53 -9.93
N GLU A 436 -25.74 -3.29 -10.31
CA GLU A 436 -25.36 -2.09 -9.54
C GLU A 436 -25.98 -2.11 -8.14
N LEU A 437 -27.23 -2.51 -8.04
CA LEU A 437 -27.94 -2.64 -6.77
C LEU A 437 -27.28 -3.69 -5.88
N GLN A 438 -26.94 -4.86 -6.44
CA GLN A 438 -26.22 -5.92 -5.72
C GLN A 438 -24.86 -5.43 -5.23
N TYR A 439 -24.11 -4.70 -6.06
CA TYR A 439 -22.83 -4.14 -5.69
C TYR A 439 -22.95 -3.14 -4.52
N LEU A 440 -23.91 -2.24 -4.58
CA LEU A 440 -24.17 -1.29 -3.49
C LEU A 440 -24.59 -1.98 -2.20
N PHE A 441 -25.41 -3.03 -2.30
CA PHE A 441 -25.80 -3.84 -1.16
C PHE A 441 -24.61 -4.58 -0.53
N ASP A 442 -23.71 -5.11 -1.33
CA ASP A 442 -22.48 -5.75 -0.84
C ASP A 442 -21.57 -4.76 -0.12
N LEU A 443 -21.44 -3.54 -0.63
CA LEU A 443 -20.72 -2.45 0.04
C LEU A 443 -21.39 -2.08 1.38
N PHE A 444 -22.70 -1.94 1.40
CA PHE A 444 -23.46 -1.69 2.62
C PHE A 444 -23.21 -2.78 3.68
N VAL A 445 -23.45 -4.05 3.32
CA VAL A 445 -23.25 -5.18 4.24
C VAL A 445 -21.82 -5.22 4.77
N ARG A 446 -20.83 -4.96 3.91
CA ARG A 446 -19.44 -4.87 4.33
C ARG A 446 -19.19 -3.72 5.32
N SER A 447 -19.75 -2.54 5.08
CA SER A 447 -19.55 -1.36 5.91
C SER A 447 -20.07 -1.56 7.34
N VAL A 448 -21.15 -2.32 7.51
CA VAL A 448 -21.77 -2.58 8.82
C VAL A 448 -21.18 -3.78 9.56
N CYS A 449 -20.16 -4.45 9.02
CA CYS A 449 -19.52 -5.58 9.71
C CYS A 449 -18.71 -5.16 10.95
N SER A 450 -18.09 -3.98 10.95
CA SER A 450 -17.23 -3.54 12.06
C SER A 450 -17.93 -3.68 13.43
N PRO A 451 -17.23 -4.18 14.47
CA PRO A 451 -15.82 -4.52 14.58
C PRO A 451 -15.41 -5.92 14.05
N TYR A 452 -16.32 -6.69 13.53
CA TYR A 452 -16.08 -8.04 13.03
C TYR A 452 -15.46 -8.04 11.62
N ALA A 453 -14.64 -9.05 11.33
CA ALA A 453 -13.96 -9.19 10.03
C ALA A 453 -14.95 -9.37 8.88
N PRO A 454 -14.96 -8.51 7.85
CA PRO A 454 -15.96 -8.56 6.78
C PRO A 454 -15.94 -9.82 5.93
N ILE A 455 -14.78 -10.50 5.80
CA ILE A 455 -14.61 -11.65 4.92
C ILE A 455 -15.62 -12.79 5.19
N ASP A 456 -15.93 -13.03 6.46
CA ASP A 456 -16.90 -14.06 6.86
C ASP A 456 -18.21 -13.46 7.37
N SER A 457 -18.16 -12.29 8.02
CA SER A 457 -19.30 -11.67 8.70
C SER A 457 -20.32 -11.10 7.71
N SER A 458 -19.91 -10.62 6.53
CA SER A 458 -20.83 -10.10 5.51
C SER A 458 -21.86 -11.13 5.07
N ARG A 459 -21.45 -12.39 4.88
CA ARG A 459 -22.38 -13.48 4.55
C ARG A 459 -23.44 -13.68 5.64
N ILE A 460 -23.04 -13.59 6.90
CA ILE A 460 -23.94 -13.80 8.04
C ILE A 460 -24.96 -12.65 8.13
N ILE A 461 -24.50 -11.40 8.00
CA ILE A 461 -25.39 -10.22 8.01
C ILE A 461 -26.37 -10.28 6.83
N ARG A 462 -25.88 -10.56 5.61
CA ARG A 462 -26.72 -10.74 4.43
C ARG A 462 -27.83 -11.78 4.66
N THR A 463 -27.44 -12.94 5.19
CA THR A 463 -28.38 -14.00 5.52
C THR A 463 -29.39 -13.54 6.57
N ALA A 464 -29.00 -12.80 7.59
CA ALA A 464 -29.90 -12.30 8.62
C ALA A 464 -30.92 -11.32 8.05
N LEU A 465 -30.47 -10.39 7.18
CA LEU A 465 -31.35 -9.44 6.50
C LEU A 465 -32.38 -10.13 5.61
N TYR A 466 -31.96 -11.02 4.71
CA TYR A 466 -32.92 -11.76 3.86
C TYR A 466 -33.92 -12.63 4.67
N ARG A 467 -33.45 -13.27 5.76
CA ARG A 467 -34.32 -14.00 6.66
C ARG A 467 -35.34 -13.13 7.36
N PHE A 468 -35.01 -11.89 7.70
CA PHE A 468 -35.95 -10.93 8.28
C PHE A 468 -37.10 -10.65 7.30
N PHE A 469 -36.80 -10.32 6.06
CA PHE A 469 -37.78 -10.03 5.03
C PHE A 469 -38.67 -11.26 4.74
N ASN A 470 -38.04 -12.42 4.56
CA ASN A 470 -38.79 -13.65 4.32
C ASN A 470 -39.75 -13.99 5.50
N LYS A 471 -39.24 -13.97 6.75
CA LYS A 471 -40.02 -14.44 7.92
C LYS A 471 -41.01 -13.42 8.46
N GLN A 472 -40.72 -12.11 8.39
CA GLN A 472 -41.54 -11.07 9.00
C GLN A 472 -42.35 -10.26 7.99
N LEU A 473 -41.95 -10.23 6.73
CA LEU A 473 -42.61 -9.49 5.67
C LEU A 473 -43.11 -10.35 4.50
N ASN A 474 -42.83 -11.67 4.55
CA ASN A 474 -43.15 -12.63 3.49
C ASN A 474 -42.67 -12.16 2.09
N ASN A 475 -41.44 -11.58 2.07
CA ASN A 475 -40.80 -11.08 0.87
C ASN A 475 -39.49 -11.85 0.68
N ASP A 476 -39.28 -12.42 -0.51
CA ASP A 476 -38.06 -13.16 -0.93
C ASP A 476 -37.43 -12.59 -2.21
N ASP A 477 -37.98 -11.47 -2.75
CA ASP A 477 -37.40 -10.78 -3.88
C ASP A 477 -36.14 -10.02 -3.45
N CYS A 478 -34.98 -10.53 -3.87
CA CYS A 478 -33.70 -9.96 -3.51
C CYS A 478 -33.53 -8.50 -3.98
N THR A 479 -34.06 -8.16 -5.13
CA THR A 479 -33.97 -6.82 -5.73
C THR A 479 -34.80 -5.82 -4.92
N GLU A 480 -36.03 -6.19 -4.61
CA GLU A 480 -36.95 -5.39 -3.77
C GLU A 480 -36.36 -5.20 -2.36
N ILE A 481 -35.86 -6.28 -1.73
CA ILE A 481 -35.21 -6.22 -0.42
C ILE A 481 -34.01 -5.27 -0.41
N GLN A 482 -33.15 -5.34 -1.42
CA GLN A 482 -32.00 -4.48 -1.53
C GLN A 482 -32.40 -3.01 -1.70
N ASN A 483 -33.41 -2.71 -2.52
CA ASN A 483 -33.96 -1.37 -2.65
C ASN A 483 -34.50 -0.83 -1.33
N ILE A 484 -35.23 -1.66 -0.57
CA ILE A 484 -35.77 -1.28 0.73
C ILE A 484 -34.62 -0.94 1.70
N ILE A 485 -33.61 -1.80 1.82
CA ILE A 485 -32.50 -1.61 2.76
C ILE A 485 -31.65 -0.38 2.41
N LEU A 486 -31.39 -0.17 1.13
CA LEU A 486 -30.55 0.93 0.65
C LEU A 486 -31.28 2.26 0.56
N GLY A 487 -32.61 2.24 0.63
CA GLY A 487 -33.44 3.44 0.60
C GLY A 487 -33.01 4.44 1.69
N SER A 488 -32.94 5.73 1.35
CA SER A 488 -32.38 6.78 2.21
C SER A 488 -33.03 6.88 3.59
N LYS A 489 -34.33 6.58 3.68
CA LYS A 489 -35.07 6.56 4.96
C LYS A 489 -34.77 5.31 5.79
N ASN A 490 -34.49 4.19 5.16
CA ASN A 490 -34.34 2.89 5.81
C ASN A 490 -32.89 2.56 6.17
N ASN A 491 -31.93 3.07 5.40
CA ASN A 491 -30.52 2.69 5.50
C ASN A 491 -29.98 2.85 6.93
N GLN A 492 -30.22 4.01 7.56
CA GLN A 492 -29.78 4.26 8.93
C GLN A 492 -30.51 3.36 9.94
N VAL A 493 -31.79 3.08 9.74
CA VAL A 493 -32.58 2.19 10.61
C VAL A 493 -31.95 0.78 10.61
N PHE A 494 -31.61 0.23 9.44
CA PHE A 494 -30.93 -1.06 9.37
C PHE A 494 -29.54 -1.04 10.03
N ILE A 495 -28.77 0.02 9.87
CA ILE A 495 -27.47 0.19 10.56
C ILE A 495 -27.67 0.09 12.08
N ASP A 496 -28.65 0.80 12.62
CA ASP A 496 -28.91 0.85 14.06
C ASP A 496 -29.36 -0.51 14.61
N PHE A 497 -30.25 -1.21 13.91
CA PHE A 497 -30.69 -2.55 14.31
C PHE A 497 -29.57 -3.60 14.20
N ILE A 498 -28.72 -3.53 13.19
CA ILE A 498 -27.52 -4.38 13.07
C ILE A 498 -26.57 -4.11 14.23
N ASN A 499 -26.36 -2.85 14.62
CA ASN A 499 -25.51 -2.49 15.74
C ASN A 499 -26.08 -2.99 17.07
N LYS A 500 -27.39 -2.81 17.34
CA LYS A 500 -28.07 -3.38 18.51
C LYS A 500 -27.90 -4.91 18.55
N ALA A 501 -28.05 -5.59 17.42
CA ALA A 501 -27.85 -7.04 17.34
C ALA A 501 -26.40 -7.45 17.60
N LYS A 502 -25.41 -6.67 17.13
CA LYS A 502 -23.97 -6.90 17.43
C LYS A 502 -23.65 -6.74 18.92
N GLU A 503 -24.20 -5.71 19.58
CA GLU A 503 -24.03 -5.52 21.01
C GLU A 503 -24.62 -6.69 21.82
N ARG A 504 -25.79 -7.17 21.42
CA ARG A 504 -26.39 -8.33 22.03
C ARG A 504 -25.62 -9.62 21.77
N TYR A 505 -25.11 -9.79 20.55
CA TYR A 505 -24.24 -10.92 20.17
C TYR A 505 -22.96 -10.92 21.01
N ASP A 506 -22.33 -9.78 21.24
CA ASP A 506 -21.18 -9.67 22.12
C ASP A 506 -21.49 -10.17 23.52
N LYS A 507 -22.62 -9.73 24.12
CA LYS A 507 -23.03 -10.14 25.48
C LYS A 507 -23.40 -11.61 25.57
N GLU A 508 -24.15 -12.14 24.61
CA GLU A 508 -24.74 -13.48 24.70
C GLU A 508 -23.83 -14.58 24.18
N VAL A 509 -22.99 -14.28 23.21
CA VAL A 509 -22.11 -15.24 22.54
C VAL A 509 -20.66 -15.00 22.91
N VAL A 510 -20.11 -13.82 22.64
CA VAL A 510 -18.68 -13.58 22.80
C VAL A 510 -18.25 -13.61 24.26
N GLN A 511 -19.00 -12.99 25.17
CA GLN A 511 -18.66 -12.97 26.60
C GLN A 511 -18.91 -14.30 27.29
N LYS A 512 -19.81 -15.15 26.77
CA LYS A 512 -20.08 -16.48 27.31
C LYS A 512 -19.22 -17.59 26.70
N LEU A 513 -18.40 -17.29 25.69
CA LEU A 513 -17.47 -18.27 25.14
C LEU A 513 -16.54 -18.73 26.26
N LYS A 514 -16.67 -19.99 26.65
CA LYS A 514 -15.75 -20.64 27.56
C LYS A 514 -14.33 -20.53 27.01
N GLU A 515 -13.40 -20.19 27.88
CA GLU A 515 -12.04 -19.85 27.55
C GLU A 515 -11.15 -21.03 27.11
N GLU A 516 -11.72 -22.23 26.96
CA GLU A 516 -11.02 -23.41 26.45
C GLU A 516 -10.82 -23.27 24.93
N ARG A 517 -9.65 -22.86 24.57
CA ARG A 517 -9.22 -22.79 23.17
C ARG A 517 -8.76 -24.16 22.71
N GLU A 518 -9.19 -24.58 21.52
CA GLU A 518 -8.59 -25.74 20.86
C GLU A 518 -7.09 -25.48 20.61
N SER A 519 -6.26 -26.40 21.06
CA SER A 519 -4.81 -26.37 20.82
C SER A 519 -4.45 -27.32 19.69
N GLU A 520 -3.59 -26.85 18.78
CA GLU A 520 -3.01 -27.67 17.73
C GLU A 520 -1.50 -27.73 17.97
N SER A 521 -0.97 -28.96 18.13
CA SER A 521 0.48 -29.17 18.27
C SER A 521 1.09 -29.41 16.88
N ASN A 522 2.25 -28.82 16.62
CA ASN A 522 3.03 -29.01 15.40
C ASN A 522 4.51 -29.03 15.73
N ILE A 523 5.29 -29.66 14.86
CA ILE A 523 6.74 -29.51 14.91
C ILE A 523 7.07 -28.18 14.23
N TRP A 524 7.79 -27.34 14.96
CA TRP A 524 8.19 -26.02 14.52
C TRP A 524 9.69 -25.99 14.19
N GLU A 525 10.02 -25.30 13.13
CA GLU A 525 11.37 -24.89 12.73
C GLU A 525 11.41 -23.40 12.41
N VAL A 526 12.60 -22.82 12.34
CA VAL A 526 12.74 -21.41 11.91
C VAL A 526 12.16 -21.26 10.50
N PRO A 527 11.25 -20.33 10.26
CA PRO A 527 10.65 -20.14 8.94
C PRO A 527 11.69 -19.89 7.85
N GLU A 528 11.50 -20.43 6.65
CA GLU A 528 12.39 -20.19 5.50
C GLU A 528 12.43 -18.71 5.12
N TYR A 529 11.30 -18.02 5.25
CA TYR A 529 11.20 -16.57 5.00
C TYR A 529 10.19 -15.90 5.92
N VAL A 530 10.42 -14.63 6.21
CA VAL A 530 9.50 -13.76 6.94
C VAL A 530 9.33 -12.46 6.18
N MET A 531 8.07 -12.03 6.01
CA MET A 531 7.73 -10.78 5.31
C MET A 531 7.52 -9.64 6.31
N TYR A 532 8.07 -8.49 6.01
CA TYR A 532 7.96 -7.27 6.80
C TYR A 532 7.38 -6.12 5.98
N ASN A 533 6.67 -5.22 6.62
CA ASN A 533 6.16 -4.01 5.98
C ASN A 533 7.19 -2.87 6.02
N SER A 534 6.90 -1.76 5.34
CA SER A 534 7.74 -0.57 5.23
C SER A 534 8.15 0.09 6.56
N ARG A 535 7.50 -0.29 7.68
CA ARG A 535 7.86 0.21 9.01
C ARG A 535 9.01 -0.56 9.67
N ALA A 536 9.41 -1.68 9.08
CA ALA A 536 10.52 -2.46 9.59
C ALA A 536 11.86 -1.85 9.14
N LYS A 537 12.81 -1.77 10.07
CA LYS A 537 14.17 -1.26 9.79
C LYS A 537 15.11 -2.43 9.60
N GLU A 538 15.93 -2.36 8.55
CA GLU A 538 17.00 -3.33 8.35
C GLU A 538 18.16 -3.07 9.29
N VAL A 539 18.66 -4.14 9.93
CA VAL A 539 19.84 -4.08 10.78
C VAL A 539 20.78 -5.24 10.44
N ASN A 540 22.04 -4.91 10.29
CA ASN A 540 23.05 -5.92 9.93
C ASN A 540 23.58 -6.63 11.17
N TYR A 541 22.96 -7.74 11.56
CA TYR A 541 23.45 -8.62 12.62
C TYR A 541 24.21 -9.81 12.02
N LYS A 542 25.36 -10.14 12.63
CA LYS A 542 26.24 -11.20 12.15
C LYS A 542 25.66 -12.60 12.42
N LYS A 543 25.07 -12.77 13.60
CA LYS A 543 24.59 -14.07 14.12
C LYS A 543 23.06 -14.25 13.96
N SER A 544 22.33 -13.29 13.37
CA SER A 544 20.92 -13.49 13.05
C SER A 544 20.76 -14.61 12.03
N VAL A 545 19.87 -15.58 12.28
CA VAL A 545 19.55 -16.66 11.34
C VAL A 545 18.72 -16.15 10.15
N MET A 546 18.09 -15.00 10.28
CA MET A 546 17.29 -14.38 9.23
C MET A 546 18.07 -13.21 8.60
N LYS A 547 18.27 -13.26 7.28
CA LYS A 547 19.01 -12.22 6.54
C LYS A 547 18.28 -11.77 5.28
N PRO A 548 18.25 -10.45 5.00
CA PRO A 548 18.60 -9.38 5.93
C PRO A 548 17.70 -9.39 7.18
N HIS A 549 18.21 -8.95 8.33
CA HIS A 549 17.41 -8.88 9.54
C HIS A 549 16.60 -7.58 9.57
N TYR A 550 15.31 -7.70 9.84
CA TYR A 550 14.41 -6.54 9.97
C TYR A 550 13.85 -6.45 11.39
N THR A 551 13.96 -5.27 11.99
CA THR A 551 13.36 -4.99 13.30
C THR A 551 12.09 -4.16 13.11
N LYS A 552 11.10 -4.39 13.99
CA LYS A 552 9.94 -3.50 14.14
C LYS A 552 10.18 -2.59 15.36
N THR A 553 9.25 -2.58 16.30
CA THR A 553 9.40 -1.93 17.59
C THR A 553 9.90 -2.94 18.60
N GLU A 554 11.20 -2.91 18.93
CA GLU A 554 11.78 -3.73 19.97
C GLU A 554 11.86 -2.95 21.28
N SER A 555 11.58 -3.61 22.38
CA SER A 555 11.78 -3.04 23.72
C SER A 555 13.27 -2.87 24.02
N LYS A 556 13.61 -2.01 24.98
CA LYS A 556 15.01 -1.84 25.40
C LYS A 556 15.65 -3.15 25.85
N PRO A 557 15.01 -4.01 26.71
CA PRO A 557 15.58 -5.31 27.09
C PRO A 557 15.86 -6.23 25.91
N GLU A 558 15.01 -6.24 24.88
CA GLU A 558 15.22 -7.05 23.67
C GLU A 558 16.44 -6.57 22.88
N LYS A 559 16.60 -5.24 22.69
CA LYS A 559 17.76 -4.67 21.99
C LYS A 559 19.06 -4.96 22.72
N ASP A 560 19.06 -4.77 24.04
CA ASP A 560 20.23 -5.03 24.88
C ASP A 560 20.59 -6.53 24.81
N PHE A 561 19.60 -7.43 24.78
CA PHE A 561 19.81 -8.86 24.65
C PHE A 561 20.38 -9.25 23.29
N VAL A 562 19.88 -8.66 22.20
CA VAL A 562 20.47 -8.85 20.86
C VAL A 562 21.93 -8.41 20.86
N GLY A 563 22.26 -7.25 21.45
CA GLY A 563 23.64 -6.80 21.59
C GLY A 563 24.52 -7.79 22.36
N PHE A 564 23.95 -8.48 23.35
CA PHE A 564 24.65 -9.53 24.10
C PHE A 564 24.88 -10.80 23.26
N LEU A 565 23.89 -11.21 22.44
CA LEU A 565 24.00 -12.36 21.54
C LEU A 565 25.01 -12.12 20.41
N GLU A 566 25.15 -10.90 19.94
CA GLU A 566 26.06 -10.52 18.85
C GLU A 566 27.54 -10.39 19.27
N LYS A 567 27.87 -10.50 20.56
CA LYS A 567 29.28 -10.46 21.01
C LYS A 567 30.10 -11.56 20.35
N LEU A 568 31.33 -11.22 19.95
CA LEU A 568 32.21 -12.12 19.20
C LEU A 568 32.80 -13.25 20.06
N ASP A 569 32.92 -13.04 21.36
CA ASP A 569 33.58 -13.90 22.35
C ASP A 569 32.63 -14.92 23.01
N ASN A 570 31.43 -15.11 22.45
CA ASN A 570 30.48 -16.10 22.95
C ASN A 570 30.29 -17.30 21.98
N ASP A 571 29.65 -18.35 22.47
CA ASP A 571 29.41 -19.59 21.71
C ASP A 571 28.09 -19.59 20.92
N VAL A 572 27.46 -18.44 20.68
CA VAL A 572 26.26 -18.33 19.84
C VAL A 572 26.62 -18.56 18.38
N VAL A 573 26.02 -19.58 17.75
CA VAL A 573 26.12 -19.86 16.32
C VAL A 573 25.16 -18.96 15.57
N TRP A 574 23.87 -19.02 15.92
CA TRP A 574 22.85 -18.13 15.42
C TRP A 574 21.75 -17.92 16.46
N TRP A 575 20.97 -16.85 16.25
CA TRP A 575 19.76 -16.56 17.01
C TRP A 575 18.61 -16.17 16.10
N TYR A 576 17.39 -16.50 16.52
CA TYR A 576 16.12 -16.16 15.88
C TYR A 576 15.29 -15.28 16.80
N LYS A 577 14.88 -14.11 16.32
CA LYS A 577 13.85 -13.27 16.98
C LYS A 577 12.49 -13.81 16.58
N ASN A 578 11.80 -14.39 17.52
CA ASN A 578 10.48 -14.95 17.31
C ASN A 578 9.43 -13.84 17.18
N GLY A 579 8.30 -14.16 16.56
CA GLY A 579 7.12 -13.29 16.48
C GLY A 579 5.97 -13.84 17.30
N GLU A 580 4.80 -13.26 17.15
CA GLU A 580 3.62 -13.66 17.91
C GLU A 580 2.35 -13.77 17.04
N GLY A 581 1.36 -14.53 17.52
CA GLY A 581 -0.01 -14.54 16.98
C GLY A 581 -0.22 -15.34 15.70
N ASP A 582 0.78 -16.05 15.18
CA ASP A 582 0.69 -16.90 13.98
C ASP A 582 1.31 -18.28 14.23
N LYS A 583 0.81 -19.32 13.53
CA LYS A 583 1.30 -20.70 13.59
C LYS A 583 2.77 -20.86 13.17
N LYS A 584 3.28 -19.94 12.34
CA LYS A 584 4.69 -19.93 11.91
C LYS A 584 5.67 -19.53 13.00
N TYR A 585 5.20 -19.05 14.15
CA TYR A 585 6.04 -18.67 15.28
C TYR A 585 5.99 -19.72 16.38
N PHE A 586 7.09 -19.89 17.04
CA PHE A 586 7.21 -20.83 18.14
C PHE A 586 6.41 -20.37 19.36
N SER A 587 5.59 -21.24 19.91
CA SER A 587 4.86 -20.96 21.15
C SER A 587 4.62 -22.20 21.98
N ILE A 588 4.51 -22.00 23.28
CA ILE A 588 4.15 -23.01 24.26
C ILE A 588 2.83 -22.68 24.94
N LYS A 589 2.12 -23.67 25.45
CA LYS A 589 0.89 -23.44 26.21
C LYS A 589 1.19 -23.10 27.67
N TYR A 590 0.48 -22.14 28.25
CA TYR A 590 0.50 -21.86 29.69
C TYR A 590 -0.90 -21.50 30.17
N ARG A 591 -1.12 -21.55 31.49
CA ARG A 591 -2.32 -21.07 32.14
C ARG A 591 -2.01 -19.75 32.84
N ASP A 592 -2.75 -18.69 32.52
CA ASP A 592 -2.56 -17.42 33.18
C ASP A 592 -3.06 -17.43 34.64
N SER A 593 -2.94 -16.30 35.36
CA SER A 593 -3.35 -16.16 36.76
C SER A 593 -4.85 -16.46 37.00
N LYS A 594 -5.68 -16.39 35.94
CA LYS A 594 -7.10 -16.77 35.95
C LYS A 594 -7.34 -18.20 35.50
N ARG A 595 -6.28 -19.02 35.38
CA ARG A 595 -6.29 -20.40 34.88
C ARG A 595 -6.74 -20.57 33.43
N ILE A 596 -6.75 -19.48 32.64
CA ILE A 596 -7.12 -19.49 31.21
C ILE A 596 -5.93 -20.02 30.41
N LEU A 597 -6.19 -20.92 29.47
CA LEU A 597 -5.18 -21.44 28.55
C LEU A 597 -4.77 -20.37 27.54
N ARG A 598 -3.47 -20.05 27.48
CA ARG A 598 -2.87 -19.05 26.59
C ARG A 598 -1.70 -19.65 25.81
N GLY A 599 -1.39 -19.07 24.66
CA GLY A 599 -0.14 -19.30 23.93
C GLY A 599 0.92 -18.30 24.40
N PHE A 600 2.08 -18.80 24.76
CA PHE A 600 3.24 -18.01 25.12
C PHE A 600 4.25 -18.07 23.98
N TYR A 601 4.43 -16.99 23.28
CA TYR A 601 5.44 -16.79 22.25
C TYR A 601 6.69 -16.23 22.91
N VAL A 602 7.74 -17.03 23.02
CA VAL A 602 9.03 -16.60 23.59
C VAL A 602 9.74 -15.63 22.66
N ASP A 603 10.61 -14.78 23.16
CA ASP A 603 11.25 -13.74 22.37
C ASP A 603 12.37 -14.28 21.46
N PHE A 604 13.21 -15.21 21.96
CA PHE A 604 14.42 -15.66 21.27
C PHE A 604 14.61 -17.16 21.31
N ILE A 605 15.13 -17.70 20.21
CA ILE A 605 15.64 -19.06 20.10
C ILE A 605 17.09 -18.95 19.63
N VAL A 606 18.01 -19.65 20.31
CA VAL A 606 19.46 -19.48 20.14
C VAL A 606 20.11 -20.84 19.99
N LEU A 607 20.91 -21.06 18.95
CA LEU A 607 21.76 -22.23 18.80
C LEU A 607 23.18 -21.90 19.25
N THR A 608 23.76 -22.77 20.10
CA THR A 608 25.15 -22.66 20.57
C THR A 608 26.05 -23.69 19.89
N LYS A 609 27.37 -23.44 19.88
CA LYS A 609 28.39 -24.32 19.25
C LYS A 609 28.41 -25.75 19.77
N ASP A 610 28.01 -25.96 21.01
CA ASP A 610 27.88 -27.27 21.62
C ASP A 610 26.55 -27.99 21.28
N GLY A 611 25.76 -27.41 20.37
CA GLY A 611 24.49 -27.98 19.90
C GLY A 611 23.30 -27.78 20.84
N ARG A 612 23.45 -27.01 21.94
CA ARG A 612 22.31 -26.68 22.81
C ARG A 612 21.41 -25.65 22.15
N ILE A 613 20.11 -25.81 22.35
CA ILE A 613 19.10 -24.85 21.88
C ILE A 613 18.58 -24.07 23.08
N GLY A 614 18.92 -22.78 23.13
CA GLY A 614 18.44 -21.84 24.12
C GLY A 614 17.06 -21.26 23.76
N ILE A 615 16.15 -21.20 24.73
CA ILE A 615 14.80 -20.62 24.57
C ILE A 615 14.64 -19.53 25.64
N PHE A 616 14.58 -18.26 25.18
CA PHE A 616 14.64 -17.12 26.10
C PHE A 616 13.50 -16.15 25.88
N ASP A 617 13.03 -15.56 26.98
CA ASP A 617 12.04 -14.47 26.92
C ASP A 617 12.53 -13.33 27.83
N THR A 618 12.70 -12.15 27.22
CA THR A 618 13.31 -10.99 27.87
C THR A 618 12.28 -10.16 28.64
N LYS A 619 12.56 -9.86 29.89
CA LYS A 619 11.66 -9.09 30.75
C LYS A 619 12.44 -8.08 31.61
N SER A 620 11.71 -7.08 32.13
CA SER A 620 12.25 -6.11 33.07
C SER A 620 11.15 -5.56 34.00
N GLY A 621 11.51 -5.15 35.21
CA GLY A 621 10.62 -4.53 36.18
C GLY A 621 9.30 -5.29 36.33
N ARG A 622 8.18 -4.59 36.29
CA ARG A 622 6.83 -5.16 36.46
C ARG A 622 6.51 -6.29 35.49
N THR A 623 7.05 -6.26 34.26
CA THR A 623 6.81 -7.36 33.30
C THR A 623 7.50 -8.65 33.71
N ALA A 624 8.60 -8.57 34.46
CA ALA A 624 9.25 -9.72 35.04
C ALA A 624 8.45 -10.27 36.25
N GLU A 625 7.90 -9.42 37.13
CA GLU A 625 7.02 -9.81 38.20
C GLU A 625 5.80 -10.61 37.74
N ASP A 626 5.14 -10.12 36.68
CA ASP A 626 3.95 -10.74 36.08
C ASP A 626 4.23 -11.99 35.25
N SER A 627 5.51 -12.39 35.08
CA SER A 627 5.91 -13.48 34.19
C SER A 627 5.83 -14.86 34.80
N LYS A 628 5.51 -15.00 36.10
CA LYS A 628 5.51 -16.29 36.84
C LYS A 628 4.84 -17.44 36.07
N PRO A 629 3.58 -17.32 35.58
CA PRO A 629 2.94 -18.44 34.88
C PRO A 629 3.63 -18.83 33.54
N LYS A 630 4.27 -17.88 32.89
CA LYS A 630 5.02 -18.08 31.63
C LYS A 630 6.37 -18.77 31.92
N ALA A 631 7.09 -18.28 32.95
CA ALA A 631 8.37 -18.81 33.37
C ALA A 631 8.24 -20.29 33.75
N GLU A 632 7.31 -20.60 34.66
CA GLU A 632 7.06 -21.96 35.13
C GLU A 632 6.65 -22.91 33.98
N ALA A 633 5.87 -22.42 33.03
CA ALA A 633 5.47 -23.16 31.82
C ALA A 633 6.66 -23.42 30.88
N LEU A 634 7.56 -22.46 30.73
CA LEU A 634 8.78 -22.61 29.91
C LEU A 634 9.75 -23.62 30.51
N THR A 635 10.01 -23.53 31.79
CA THR A 635 10.86 -24.52 32.53
C THR A 635 10.29 -25.92 32.35
N LYS A 636 9.00 -26.09 32.61
CA LYS A 636 8.34 -27.38 32.44
C LYS A 636 8.41 -27.92 31.01
N TYR A 637 8.22 -27.04 30.01
CA TYR A 637 8.35 -27.42 28.59
C TYR A 637 9.76 -27.92 28.28
N ILE A 638 10.81 -27.21 28.73
CA ILE A 638 12.21 -27.58 28.50
C ILE A 638 12.50 -28.94 29.13
N GLU A 639 12.10 -29.16 30.37
CA GLU A 639 12.30 -30.45 31.07
C GLU A 639 11.58 -31.61 30.38
N GLU A 640 10.30 -31.40 29.97
CA GLU A 640 9.52 -32.44 29.29
C GLU A 640 10.14 -32.80 27.93
N GLN A 641 10.59 -31.81 27.14
CA GLN A 641 11.21 -32.05 25.84
C GLN A 641 12.57 -32.75 25.98
N ASN A 642 13.39 -32.35 26.92
CA ASN A 642 14.67 -33.01 27.20
C ASN A 642 14.46 -34.45 27.62
N LYS A 643 13.49 -34.72 28.49
CA LYS A 643 13.19 -36.07 28.98
C LYS A 643 12.56 -36.98 27.92
N LYS A 644 11.63 -36.47 27.11
CA LYS A 644 10.88 -37.28 26.15
C LYS A 644 11.64 -37.51 24.82
N HIS A 645 12.37 -36.51 24.37
CA HIS A 645 12.97 -36.50 23.05
C HIS A 645 14.48 -36.41 23.04
N ASN A 646 15.11 -36.56 24.22
CA ASN A 646 16.58 -36.48 24.41
C ASN A 646 17.17 -35.21 23.76
N LYS A 647 16.45 -34.08 23.90
CA LYS A 647 16.87 -32.79 23.37
C LYS A 647 17.77 -32.09 24.38
N ASN A 648 18.60 -31.19 23.92
CA ASN A 648 19.49 -30.39 24.74
C ASN A 648 18.99 -28.94 24.83
N LEU A 649 17.76 -28.78 25.36
CA LEU A 649 17.12 -27.47 25.51
C LEU A 649 17.50 -26.87 26.87
N TRP A 650 17.64 -25.56 26.88
CA TRP A 650 17.88 -24.79 28.11
C TRP A 650 17.31 -23.37 27.94
N GLY A 651 17.25 -22.58 29.00
CA GLY A 651 16.79 -21.20 28.93
C GLY A 651 15.75 -20.87 29.98
N GLY A 652 15.03 -19.76 29.78
CA GLY A 652 14.06 -19.25 30.75
C GLY A 652 13.78 -17.76 30.54
N ILE A 653 13.25 -17.13 31.58
CA ILE A 653 13.08 -15.66 31.61
C ILE A 653 14.46 -15.02 31.86
N VAL A 654 14.74 -13.97 31.04
CA VAL A 654 16.01 -13.24 31.07
C VAL A 654 15.79 -11.81 31.50
N VAL A 655 16.61 -11.32 32.43
CA VAL A 655 16.56 -9.92 32.88
C VAL A 655 17.96 -9.28 32.80
N PRO A 656 18.05 -7.99 32.37
CA PRO A 656 19.31 -7.26 32.39
C PRO A 656 19.74 -6.93 33.83
N LYS A 657 21.04 -7.11 34.16
CA LYS A 657 21.63 -6.73 35.44
C LYS A 657 23.12 -6.37 35.27
N ASN A 658 23.47 -5.09 35.50
CA ASN A 658 24.89 -4.63 35.54
C ASN A 658 25.69 -5.06 34.28
N ASP A 659 25.33 -4.56 33.09
CA ASP A 659 25.96 -4.90 31.79
C ASP A 659 26.02 -6.39 31.41
N SER A 660 25.28 -7.23 32.13
CA SER A 660 25.12 -8.66 31.83
C SER A 660 23.66 -9.07 31.94
N PHE A 661 23.41 -10.35 31.76
CA PHE A 661 22.07 -10.91 31.88
C PHE A 661 22.04 -12.03 32.93
N ARG A 662 20.93 -12.10 33.66
CA ARG A 662 20.58 -13.20 34.51
C ARG A 662 19.38 -13.92 33.93
N TYR A 663 19.32 -15.25 34.09
CA TYR A 663 18.15 -16.03 33.65
C TYR A 663 17.64 -16.90 34.79
N ASN A 664 16.35 -17.21 34.72
CA ASN A 664 15.70 -18.12 35.69
C ASN A 664 15.09 -19.31 34.91
N ASP A 665 15.50 -20.51 35.29
CA ASP A 665 15.05 -21.80 34.77
C ASP A 665 14.42 -22.68 35.84
N LYS A 666 14.08 -22.14 37.01
CA LYS A 666 13.59 -22.91 38.17
C LYS A 666 12.09 -23.21 38.02
N GLU A 667 11.66 -24.36 38.56
CA GLU A 667 10.25 -24.75 38.59
C GLU A 667 9.35 -23.74 39.31
N LYS A 668 9.90 -23.02 40.31
CA LYS A 668 9.21 -21.96 41.04
C LYS A 668 9.85 -20.62 40.73
N TYR A 669 9.18 -19.85 39.94
CA TYR A 669 9.66 -18.53 39.58
C TYR A 669 9.40 -17.50 40.68
N GLN A 670 10.45 -16.79 41.07
CA GLN A 670 10.39 -15.63 41.96
C GLN A 670 11.24 -14.50 41.36
N PHE A 671 10.72 -13.29 41.40
CA PHE A 671 11.43 -12.10 40.93
C PHE A 671 11.35 -11.00 41.99
N ASN A 672 12.52 -10.43 42.30
CA ASN A 672 12.66 -9.21 43.10
C ASN A 672 13.78 -8.39 42.45
N GLU A 673 13.44 -7.20 41.94
CA GLU A 673 14.37 -6.35 41.19
C GLU A 673 15.58 -5.90 42.04
N ALA A 674 15.37 -5.66 43.31
CA ALA A 674 16.43 -5.24 44.24
C ALA A 674 17.40 -6.39 44.56
N ASN A 675 16.90 -7.63 44.68
CA ASN A 675 17.70 -8.82 44.97
C ASN A 675 17.19 -10.02 44.18
N LEU A 676 17.91 -10.37 43.13
CA LEU A 676 17.53 -11.48 42.23
C LEU A 676 17.71 -12.87 42.90
N GLY A 677 18.33 -12.98 44.09
CA GLY A 677 18.48 -14.23 44.80
C GLY A 677 19.35 -15.29 44.10
N GLU A 678 19.45 -16.48 44.72
CA GLU A 678 20.25 -17.61 44.22
C GLU A 678 19.58 -18.34 43.02
N ASP A 679 18.31 -18.13 42.78
CA ASP A 679 17.55 -18.74 41.68
C ASP A 679 17.83 -18.12 40.30
N TRP A 680 18.65 -17.08 40.26
CA TRP A 680 18.98 -16.36 39.03
C TRP A 680 20.44 -16.52 38.65
N ASP A 681 20.69 -17.41 37.71
CA ASP A 681 22.04 -17.72 37.25
C ASP A 681 22.56 -16.67 36.25
N PHE A 682 23.88 -16.49 36.16
CA PHE A 682 24.49 -15.67 35.14
C PHE A 682 24.31 -16.34 33.78
N LEU A 683 23.74 -15.60 32.82
CA LEU A 683 23.64 -16.07 31.44
C LEU A 683 25.02 -15.98 30.76
N ARG A 684 25.52 -17.12 30.30
CA ARG A 684 26.77 -17.23 29.52
C ARG A 684 26.54 -18.14 28.32
N PHE A 685 26.98 -17.67 27.16
CA PHE A 685 27.01 -18.43 25.91
C PHE A 685 28.42 -18.82 25.57
#